data_10e6c0851c58c5ac2a8c0ad02484270f
#
_entry.id   10e6c0851c58c5ac2a8c0ad02484270f
#
_cell.length_a   1.000
_cell.length_b   1.000
_cell.length_c   1.000
_cell.angle_alpha   90.00
_cell.angle_beta   90.00
_cell.angle_gamma   90.00
#
_symmetry.space_group_name_H-M   'P 1'
#
loop_
_entity.id
_entity.type
_entity.pdbx_description
1 polymer ?
#
loop_
_entity_poly.entity_id
_entity_poly.type
_entity_poly.pdbx_seq_one_letter_code
_entity_poly.pdbx_strand_id
1 'polypeptide(L)'
;MSANTATVEGTTRGTLLVVDGHSLAFRAFFALPVENFSTSAGQATNAVWGFATMLSQVIDAEHPDHLAVAFDVKGGTFRNTMLPQYKGTRDAAPEDLLTQLPLIQRMLTALGVTFIEKPGYEGDDVIGTLASMGDKAGYRTLVLSGDRDAFQLINDNITVLYPGHHFKDLKHMTPDAVVEKYHVTPEQYPDLAALRGETADNIPGVPGVGDGFAAKWINLYGGLDQIIEHADEIGGKKGEALRANIDQVKLNRSVNALVRDLDLGMSIEDLTFGQVDANQLNQLFTRLEFGIRTKNRVLRTFNAGKPTNDPVQQDESGKLEIPQYETVDSPEALEAWVRDNLPMPNGHLHDEREIASKTTPSGFAIDHTKQCAQSVAHSWVLQVEGESKPGNAAYASLMIAAHDKAIRTNRVDRDMASQLQTVLDEHHQSMVVHGYKEQSHLLESVGVALPKPLFDTKLAGYLVHPDFHADTLEQAAAHFLDLHIEEQSEGATQGTLDFDEPDDSAQRNDNQLPRHTAIVGLLARKLADSLDQREQFSLLESVEIPVSRVLYGMEHAGAQVDMNRLMSMREQLAADANYAQETAWQYAGERVNLQSPKQLQKILFEDMGLKPTKKTKTGSYTTNAAALQVLRDRSYGNDRACQFLDALLLHREKNKLKQIVQTLIDATNRSDGRIHTTFEQTVAATGRLSSVDPNLQNIPNRDPAGREIRSAFVPGEGFESLLSSDYSQVELRIMADLSGDEALIEAFRSGRDFHKYVASLVYGVPVDEITSDQRSHVKAMSYGLAYGLSTYGLSQQLGIKPGEAESLKRQYFATFGKVHEYLESLVSSAREKGYTETIYGRRRYFPGLKSPNRAVRDAAERAALNAPIQGSAADIMKIAMIRADDALHEAGLASRIILQIHDELVVEVAPGEAERVTALVKDAMEHAVDMAVPLDVSTGIGSDWQLAAH
;
A
#
# COMPACT_ATOMS: atom_id res chain seq x y z
N MET A 1 64.20 3.18 5.68
CA MET A 1 64.30 2.52 4.38
C MET A 1 62.89 2.22 3.95
N SER A 2 62.34 3.09 3.14
CA SER A 2 60.98 3.04 2.59
C SER A 2 60.99 2.07 1.38
N ALA A 3 60.13 1.09 1.41
CA ALA A 3 59.84 0.23 0.29
C ALA A 3 58.70 0.84 -0.53
N ASN A 4 59.03 1.32 -1.70
CA ASN A 4 58.12 1.71 -2.76
C ASN A 4 57.38 0.46 -3.25
N THR A 5 56.09 0.34 -3.00
CA THR A 5 55.18 -0.52 -3.78
C THR A 5 54.64 0.32 -4.94
N ALA A 6 55.23 0.10 -6.12
CA ALA A 6 54.72 0.60 -7.36
C ALA A 6 53.45 -0.19 -7.73
N THR A 7 52.31 0.45 -7.64
CA THR A 7 51.08 0.01 -8.32
C THR A 7 51.28 0.21 -9.81
N VAL A 8 51.26 -0.87 -10.56
CA VAL A 8 51.15 -0.86 -12.02
C VAL A 8 49.73 -0.46 -12.37
N GLU A 9 49.46 0.79 -12.67
CA GLU A 9 48.26 1.23 -13.35
C GLU A 9 48.25 0.68 -14.77
N GLY A 10 47.54 -0.45 -14.94
CA GLY A 10 47.11 -0.92 -16.26
C GLY A 10 46.05 0.04 -16.78
N THR A 11 46.35 0.80 -17.84
CA THR A 11 45.39 1.67 -18.53
C THR A 11 44.29 0.77 -19.11
N THR A 12 43.12 0.69 -18.44
CA THR A 12 41.93 0.09 -18.99
C THR A 12 41.44 0.87 -20.20
N ARG A 13 41.00 0.19 -21.27
CA ARG A 13 40.44 0.82 -22.50
C ARG A 13 39.13 1.55 -22.29
N GLY A 14 38.49 1.44 -21.12
CA GLY A 14 37.21 1.98 -20.77
C GLY A 14 36.35 1.00 -19.95
N THR A 15 35.12 1.38 -19.67
CA THR A 15 34.17 0.56 -18.90
C THR A 15 33.03 0.06 -19.79
N LEU A 16 32.78 -1.26 -19.81
CA LEU A 16 31.66 -1.90 -20.46
C LEU A 16 30.62 -2.30 -19.40
N LEU A 17 29.37 -1.84 -19.57
CA LEU A 17 28.23 -2.29 -18.79
C LEU A 17 27.37 -3.27 -19.59
N VAL A 18 27.21 -4.50 -19.08
CA VAL A 18 26.35 -5.54 -19.64
C VAL A 18 25.17 -5.76 -18.70
N VAL A 19 23.95 -5.61 -19.20
CA VAL A 19 22.72 -5.62 -18.39
C VAL A 19 21.86 -6.83 -18.73
N ASP A 20 21.45 -7.57 -17.71
CA ASP A 20 20.40 -8.57 -17.81
C ASP A 20 19.04 -7.88 -17.91
N GLY A 21 18.51 -7.81 -19.13
CA GLY A 21 17.28 -7.08 -19.44
C GLY A 21 16.04 -7.70 -18.81
N HIS A 22 15.96 -9.04 -18.76
CA HIS A 22 14.84 -9.72 -18.12
C HIS A 22 14.88 -9.56 -16.60
N SER A 23 16.02 -9.81 -15.97
CA SER A 23 16.20 -9.64 -14.52
C SER A 23 15.85 -8.22 -14.07
N LEU A 24 16.34 -7.21 -14.79
CA LEU A 24 16.05 -5.82 -14.49
C LEU A 24 14.56 -5.47 -14.68
N ALA A 25 13.92 -5.96 -15.76
CA ALA A 25 12.52 -5.74 -16.04
C ALA A 25 11.60 -6.42 -15.01
N PHE A 26 11.91 -7.66 -14.63
CA PHE A 26 11.19 -8.37 -13.55
C PHE A 26 11.30 -7.62 -12.23
N ARG A 27 12.50 -7.20 -11.88
CA ARG A 27 12.73 -6.44 -10.66
C ARG A 27 11.97 -5.13 -10.66
N ALA A 28 11.99 -4.36 -11.74
CA ALA A 28 11.25 -3.13 -11.90
C ALA A 28 9.73 -3.36 -11.74
N PHE A 29 9.22 -4.43 -12.33
CA PHE A 29 7.81 -4.79 -12.26
C PHE A 29 7.34 -5.10 -10.84
N PHE A 30 8.10 -5.89 -10.08
CA PHE A 30 7.71 -6.30 -8.72
C PHE A 30 8.05 -5.27 -7.64
N ALA A 31 8.93 -4.31 -7.94
CA ALA A 31 9.25 -3.21 -7.01
C ALA A 31 8.19 -2.10 -7.00
N LEU A 32 7.41 -1.98 -8.07
CA LEU A 32 6.46 -0.89 -8.28
C LEU A 32 5.04 -1.44 -8.50
N PRO A 33 4.04 -1.03 -7.70
CA PRO A 33 2.65 -1.48 -7.89
C PRO A 33 2.10 -1.06 -9.26
N VAL A 34 1.50 -1.99 -9.99
CA VAL A 34 0.88 -1.72 -11.30
C VAL A 34 -0.21 -0.66 -11.20
N GLU A 35 -0.92 -0.65 -10.09
CA GLU A 35 -2.01 0.27 -9.78
C GLU A 35 -1.56 1.74 -9.82
N ASN A 36 -0.29 2.01 -9.45
CA ASN A 36 0.30 3.35 -9.42
C ASN A 36 1.01 3.72 -10.72
N PHE A 37 1.24 2.75 -11.59
CA PHE A 37 2.02 2.90 -12.83
C PHE A 37 1.27 2.26 -14.01
N SER A 38 0.15 2.87 -14.38
CA SER A 38 -0.64 2.49 -15.55
C SER A 38 -1.13 3.74 -16.28
N THR A 39 -1.22 3.66 -17.60
CA THR A 39 -1.81 4.76 -18.40
C THR A 39 -3.31 4.85 -18.14
N SER A 40 -3.90 5.99 -18.50
CA SER A 40 -5.36 6.19 -18.49
C SER A 40 -6.13 5.14 -19.32
N ALA A 41 -5.46 4.51 -20.29
CA ALA A 41 -5.99 3.41 -21.10
C ALA A 41 -5.79 2.02 -20.47
N GLY A 42 -5.22 1.93 -19.24
CA GLY A 42 -5.01 0.67 -18.52
C GLY A 42 -3.77 -0.14 -18.96
N GLN A 43 -2.84 0.46 -19.72
CA GLN A 43 -1.55 -0.17 -20.03
C GLN A 43 -0.64 -0.05 -18.82
N ALA A 44 -0.19 -1.17 -18.24
CA ALA A 44 0.81 -1.17 -17.20
C ALA A 44 2.13 -0.56 -17.70
N THR A 45 2.77 0.27 -16.89
CA THR A 45 3.99 1.03 -17.25
C THR A 45 5.10 0.94 -16.22
N ASN A 46 4.83 0.28 -15.06
CA ASN A 46 5.73 0.14 -13.93
C ASN A 46 7.09 -0.47 -14.30
N ALA A 47 7.10 -1.53 -15.15
CA ALA A 47 8.35 -2.15 -15.58
C ALA A 47 9.18 -1.22 -16.50
N VAL A 48 8.53 -0.51 -17.43
CA VAL A 48 9.22 0.43 -18.33
C VAL A 48 9.82 1.59 -17.55
N TRP A 49 9.01 2.19 -16.66
CA TRP A 49 9.44 3.30 -15.83
C TRP A 49 10.57 2.91 -14.88
N GLY A 50 10.39 1.79 -14.17
CA GLY A 50 11.40 1.28 -13.25
C GLY A 50 12.70 0.89 -13.95
N PHE A 51 12.60 0.24 -15.11
CA PHE A 51 13.76 -0.13 -15.95
C PHE A 51 14.54 1.14 -16.37
N ALA A 52 13.85 2.16 -16.91
CA ALA A 52 14.47 3.41 -17.32
C ALA A 52 15.19 4.09 -16.16
N THR A 53 14.54 4.14 -15.01
CA THR A 53 15.07 4.79 -13.79
C THR A 53 16.28 4.03 -13.24
N MET A 54 16.16 2.69 -13.10
CA MET A 54 17.24 1.85 -12.57
C MET A 54 18.46 1.85 -13.49
N LEU A 55 18.25 1.74 -14.81
CA LEU A 55 19.34 1.80 -15.78
C LEU A 55 20.04 3.15 -15.75
N SER A 56 19.29 4.26 -15.70
CA SER A 56 19.87 5.61 -15.59
C SER A 56 20.71 5.77 -14.33
N GLN A 57 20.26 5.24 -13.18
CA GLN A 57 21.01 5.28 -11.92
C GLN A 57 22.37 4.57 -12.03
N VAL A 58 22.40 3.39 -12.65
CA VAL A 58 23.63 2.65 -12.83
C VAL A 58 24.59 3.36 -13.78
N ILE A 59 24.08 3.92 -14.88
CA ILE A 59 24.89 4.71 -15.82
C ILE A 59 25.46 5.95 -15.14
N ASP A 60 24.66 6.66 -14.35
CA ASP A 60 25.08 7.87 -13.64
C ASP A 60 26.12 7.57 -12.53
N ALA A 61 26.09 6.36 -11.94
CA ALA A 61 27.02 5.92 -10.90
C ALA A 61 28.34 5.36 -11.45
N GLU A 62 28.28 4.53 -12.50
CA GLU A 62 29.44 3.76 -13.00
C GLU A 62 30.09 4.39 -14.24
N HIS A 63 29.45 5.36 -14.89
CA HIS A 63 29.91 6.09 -16.06
C HIS A 63 30.47 5.18 -17.17
N PRO A 64 29.72 4.19 -17.68
CA PRO A 64 30.24 3.27 -18.69
C PRO A 64 30.42 3.95 -20.04
N ASP A 65 31.48 3.53 -20.76
CA ASP A 65 31.75 4.00 -22.14
C ASP A 65 30.96 3.17 -23.16
N HIS A 66 30.65 1.92 -22.82
CA HIS A 66 29.94 0.95 -23.66
C HIS A 66 28.80 0.28 -22.87
N LEU A 67 27.66 0.06 -23.53
CA LEU A 67 26.46 -0.51 -22.93
C LEU A 67 25.80 -1.52 -23.86
N ALA A 68 25.48 -2.71 -23.33
CA ALA A 68 24.61 -3.68 -23.99
C ALA A 68 23.58 -4.26 -23.02
N VAL A 69 22.40 -4.56 -23.51
CA VAL A 69 21.33 -5.22 -22.76
C VAL A 69 21.00 -6.56 -23.40
N ALA A 70 21.05 -7.65 -22.65
CA ALA A 70 20.72 -8.99 -23.12
C ALA A 70 19.29 -9.35 -22.75
N PHE A 71 18.55 -9.96 -23.67
CA PHE A 71 17.20 -10.50 -23.44
C PHE A 71 17.10 -11.97 -23.85
N ASP A 72 16.27 -12.72 -23.12
CA ASP A 72 15.88 -14.08 -23.50
C ASP A 72 14.94 -14.06 -24.72
N VAL A 73 15.05 -15.06 -25.57
CA VAL A 73 14.14 -15.28 -26.70
C VAL A 73 13.04 -16.26 -26.29
N LYS A 74 11.83 -16.08 -26.80
CA LYS A 74 10.76 -17.07 -26.65
C LYS A 74 11.13 -18.40 -27.31
N GLY A 75 11.10 -19.49 -26.55
CA GLY A 75 11.34 -20.84 -27.01
C GLY A 75 12.22 -21.62 -26.04
N GLY A 76 12.41 -22.91 -26.32
CA GLY A 76 13.36 -23.75 -25.59
C GLY A 76 14.80 -23.46 -26.00
N THR A 77 15.70 -23.64 -25.05
CA THR A 77 17.16 -23.55 -25.26
C THR A 77 17.81 -24.93 -25.27
N PHE A 78 19.10 -25.01 -25.58
CA PHE A 78 19.85 -26.27 -25.51
C PHE A 78 19.79 -26.91 -24.12
N ARG A 79 19.60 -26.10 -23.04
CA ARG A 79 19.44 -26.60 -21.67
C ARG A 79 18.19 -27.44 -21.48
N ASN A 80 17.09 -27.11 -22.16
CA ASN A 80 15.87 -27.92 -22.14
C ASN A 80 16.07 -29.28 -22.86
N THR A 81 17.01 -29.36 -23.82
CA THR A 81 17.37 -30.63 -24.45
C THR A 81 18.22 -31.50 -23.52
N MET A 82 19.11 -30.87 -22.72
CA MET A 82 19.97 -31.56 -21.76
C MET A 82 19.18 -31.98 -20.49
N LEU A 83 18.30 -31.12 -19.99
CA LEU A 83 17.48 -31.33 -18.79
C LEU A 83 16.03 -30.93 -19.11
N PRO A 84 15.15 -31.86 -19.53
CA PRO A 84 13.78 -31.53 -19.97
C PRO A 84 12.93 -30.79 -18.93
N GLN A 85 13.19 -31.00 -17.63
CA GLN A 85 12.52 -30.30 -16.54
C GLN A 85 13.13 -28.95 -16.19
N TYR A 86 14.17 -28.49 -16.87
CA TYR A 86 14.83 -27.21 -16.62
C TYR A 86 13.84 -26.05 -16.70
N LYS A 87 13.77 -25.21 -15.66
CA LYS A 87 12.83 -24.10 -15.47
C LYS A 87 11.33 -24.49 -15.57
N GLY A 88 11.01 -25.80 -15.57
CA GLY A 88 9.66 -26.32 -15.78
C GLY A 88 8.68 -26.07 -14.63
N THR A 89 9.16 -25.66 -13.46
CA THR A 89 8.37 -25.30 -12.28
C THR A 89 8.19 -23.79 -12.11
N ARG A 90 8.77 -22.97 -12.99
CA ARG A 90 8.59 -21.52 -12.95
C ARG A 90 7.14 -21.16 -13.31
N ASP A 91 6.53 -20.29 -12.50
CA ASP A 91 5.24 -19.71 -12.87
C ASP A 91 5.38 -18.88 -14.14
N ALA A 92 4.31 -18.84 -14.95
CA ALA A 92 4.28 -17.97 -16.12
C ALA A 92 4.47 -16.50 -15.70
N ALA A 93 5.30 -15.76 -16.44
CA ALA A 93 5.47 -14.34 -16.19
C ALA A 93 4.12 -13.61 -16.28
N PRO A 94 3.87 -12.60 -15.41
CA PRO A 94 2.64 -11.81 -15.48
C PRO A 94 2.41 -11.23 -16.88
N GLU A 95 1.18 -11.29 -17.36
CA GLU A 95 0.83 -10.79 -18.69
C GLU A 95 1.15 -9.29 -18.82
N ASP A 96 0.91 -8.53 -17.75
CA ASP A 96 1.23 -7.10 -17.69
C ASP A 96 2.75 -6.83 -17.84
N LEU A 97 3.61 -7.71 -17.37
CA LEU A 97 5.05 -7.61 -17.62
C LEU A 97 5.39 -7.97 -19.07
N LEU A 98 4.81 -9.05 -19.60
CA LEU A 98 5.07 -9.49 -20.97
C LEU A 98 4.71 -8.43 -22.01
N THR A 99 3.65 -7.63 -21.75
CA THR A 99 3.25 -6.51 -22.62
C THR A 99 4.22 -5.34 -22.56
N GLN A 100 5.00 -5.19 -21.49
CA GLN A 100 5.98 -4.12 -21.29
C GLN A 100 7.36 -4.43 -21.86
N LEU A 101 7.77 -5.69 -22.01
CA LEU A 101 9.08 -6.06 -22.57
C LEU A 101 9.33 -5.43 -23.96
N PRO A 102 8.39 -5.50 -24.93
CA PRO A 102 8.57 -4.83 -26.21
C PRO A 102 8.66 -3.29 -26.11
N LEU A 103 8.03 -2.70 -25.08
CA LEU A 103 8.10 -1.25 -24.83
C LEU A 103 9.47 -0.86 -24.30
N ILE A 104 10.06 -1.69 -23.42
CA ILE A 104 11.44 -1.52 -22.94
C ILE A 104 12.43 -1.59 -24.12
N GLN A 105 12.29 -2.59 -25.00
CA GLN A 105 13.14 -2.72 -26.18
C GLN A 105 13.01 -1.52 -27.13
N ARG A 106 11.80 -1.01 -27.35
CA ARG A 106 11.56 0.22 -28.13
C ARG A 106 12.20 1.44 -27.48
N MET A 107 12.13 1.55 -26.14
CA MET A 107 12.81 2.62 -25.40
C MET A 107 14.33 2.53 -25.58
N LEU A 108 14.92 1.35 -25.41
CA LEU A 108 16.36 1.14 -25.63
C LEU A 108 16.79 1.53 -27.05
N THR A 109 16.00 1.14 -28.06
CA THR A 109 16.24 1.56 -29.46
C THR A 109 16.22 3.06 -29.62
N ALA A 110 15.22 3.75 -29.05
CA ALA A 110 15.12 5.21 -29.10
C ALA A 110 16.26 5.92 -28.34
N LEU A 111 16.81 5.27 -27.31
CA LEU A 111 17.97 5.75 -26.56
C LEU A 111 19.31 5.45 -27.24
N GLY A 112 19.29 4.76 -28.38
CA GLY A 112 20.51 4.33 -29.08
C GLY A 112 21.31 3.28 -28.33
N VAL A 113 20.62 2.46 -27.51
CA VAL A 113 21.23 1.37 -26.73
C VAL A 113 21.05 0.06 -27.49
N THR A 114 22.14 -0.68 -27.66
CA THR A 114 22.13 -2.00 -28.28
C THR A 114 21.54 -3.03 -27.30
N PHE A 115 20.49 -3.73 -27.73
CA PHE A 115 20.04 -4.93 -27.04
C PHE A 115 20.18 -6.16 -27.92
N ILE A 116 20.42 -7.31 -27.30
CA ILE A 116 20.80 -8.55 -28.00
C ILE A 116 19.91 -9.69 -27.54
N GLU A 117 19.38 -10.43 -28.53
CA GLU A 117 18.64 -11.66 -28.39
C GLU A 117 19.28 -12.72 -29.27
N LYS A 118 19.54 -13.93 -28.73
CA LYS A 118 20.17 -15.02 -29.52
C LYS A 118 19.26 -16.25 -29.51
N PRO A 119 18.62 -16.63 -30.62
CA PRO A 119 17.78 -17.82 -30.68
C PRO A 119 18.52 -19.10 -30.26
N GLY A 120 17.92 -19.92 -29.40
CA GLY A 120 18.46 -21.17 -28.88
C GLY A 120 19.37 -21.02 -27.66
N TYR A 121 19.65 -19.80 -27.22
CA TYR A 121 20.47 -19.47 -26.04
C TYR A 121 19.67 -18.57 -25.09
N GLU A 122 20.08 -18.50 -23.85
CA GLU A 122 19.53 -17.61 -22.84
C GLU A 122 20.24 -16.25 -22.81
N GLY A 123 19.62 -15.24 -22.27
CA GLY A 123 20.24 -13.92 -22.06
C GLY A 123 21.55 -14.03 -21.28
N ASP A 124 21.61 -14.96 -20.30
CA ASP A 124 22.80 -15.21 -19.49
C ASP A 124 24.01 -15.69 -20.34
N ASP A 125 23.80 -16.46 -21.43
CA ASP A 125 24.83 -16.87 -22.36
C ASP A 125 25.35 -15.67 -23.18
N VAL A 126 24.46 -14.76 -23.56
CA VAL A 126 24.84 -13.52 -24.22
C VAL A 126 25.66 -12.64 -23.27
N ILE A 127 25.25 -12.53 -22.00
CA ILE A 127 25.99 -11.83 -20.94
C ILE A 127 27.37 -12.44 -20.74
N GLY A 128 27.46 -13.78 -20.65
CA GLY A 128 28.71 -14.52 -20.50
C GLY A 128 29.67 -14.26 -21.66
N THR A 129 29.14 -14.20 -22.87
CA THR A 129 29.90 -13.91 -24.08
C THR A 129 30.39 -12.45 -24.10
N LEU A 130 29.50 -11.48 -23.85
CA LEU A 130 29.88 -10.06 -23.83
C LEU A 130 30.91 -9.75 -22.75
N ALA A 131 30.74 -10.31 -21.55
CA ALA A 131 31.68 -10.15 -20.46
C ALA A 131 33.06 -10.70 -20.81
N SER A 132 33.10 -11.86 -21.44
CA SER A 132 34.35 -12.48 -21.91
C SER A 132 35.00 -11.71 -23.08
N MET A 133 34.22 -11.11 -23.96
CA MET A 133 34.72 -10.22 -25.01
C MET A 133 35.34 -8.96 -24.43
N GLY A 134 34.66 -8.32 -23.44
CA GLY A 134 35.16 -7.14 -22.74
C GLY A 134 36.47 -7.40 -22.02
N ASP A 135 36.58 -8.51 -21.29
CA ASP A 135 37.78 -8.93 -20.58
C ASP A 135 38.95 -9.13 -21.56
N LYS A 136 38.74 -9.92 -22.63
CA LYS A 136 39.76 -10.16 -23.67
C LYS A 136 40.19 -8.87 -24.38
N ALA A 137 39.32 -7.90 -24.52
CA ALA A 137 39.59 -6.60 -25.12
C ALA A 137 40.21 -5.57 -24.15
N GLY A 138 40.35 -5.90 -22.86
CA GLY A 138 40.99 -5.09 -21.84
C GLY A 138 40.06 -3.97 -21.28
N TYR A 139 38.75 -4.18 -21.30
CA TYR A 139 37.79 -3.31 -20.66
C TYR A 139 37.53 -3.72 -19.20
N ARG A 140 37.30 -2.75 -18.31
CA ARG A 140 36.62 -3.00 -17.04
C ARG A 140 35.18 -3.38 -17.35
N THR A 141 34.75 -4.58 -17.03
CA THR A 141 33.43 -5.07 -17.38
C THR A 141 32.54 -5.16 -16.13
N LEU A 142 31.39 -4.50 -16.17
CA LEU A 142 30.38 -4.53 -15.13
C LEU A 142 29.17 -5.32 -15.66
N VAL A 143 28.74 -6.32 -14.92
CA VAL A 143 27.57 -7.16 -15.27
C VAL A 143 26.46 -6.86 -14.27
N LEU A 144 25.39 -6.20 -14.71
CA LEU A 144 24.21 -5.96 -13.89
C LEU A 144 23.24 -7.14 -14.04
N SER A 145 23.23 -8.06 -13.07
CA SER A 145 22.28 -9.18 -13.03
C SER A 145 21.91 -9.57 -11.60
N GLY A 146 20.64 -9.96 -11.39
CA GLY A 146 20.15 -10.58 -10.17
C GLY A 146 20.36 -12.09 -10.11
N ASP A 147 20.90 -12.69 -11.17
CA ASP A 147 21.22 -14.13 -11.22
C ASP A 147 22.62 -14.42 -10.66
N ARG A 148 22.69 -15.45 -9.83
CA ARG A 148 23.95 -15.88 -9.20
C ARG A 148 24.85 -16.65 -10.15
N ASP A 149 24.31 -17.18 -11.23
CA ASP A 149 25.09 -17.87 -12.25
C ASP A 149 26.11 -16.94 -12.92
N ALA A 150 25.83 -15.63 -12.94
CA ALA A 150 26.79 -14.61 -13.37
C ALA A 150 28.06 -14.54 -12.51
N PHE A 151 28.07 -15.07 -11.27
CA PHE A 151 29.27 -15.06 -10.42
C PHE A 151 30.43 -15.87 -10.99
N GLN A 152 30.16 -16.89 -11.84
CA GLN A 152 31.19 -17.64 -12.56
C GLN A 152 31.99 -16.77 -13.55
N LEU A 153 31.51 -15.55 -13.87
CA LEU A 153 32.17 -14.64 -14.83
C LEU A 153 33.21 -13.75 -14.14
N ILE A 154 33.12 -13.60 -12.82
CA ILE A 154 33.88 -12.65 -12.02
C ILE A 154 35.38 -12.99 -12.07
N ASN A 155 36.19 -11.97 -12.36
CA ASN A 155 37.64 -11.99 -12.27
C ASN A 155 38.18 -10.59 -11.95
N ASP A 156 39.46 -10.33 -12.12
CA ASP A 156 40.05 -9.02 -11.81
C ASP A 156 39.52 -7.86 -12.70
N ASN A 157 38.96 -8.16 -13.88
CA ASN A 157 38.42 -7.20 -14.84
C ASN A 157 36.87 -7.21 -14.88
N ILE A 158 36.24 -8.28 -14.39
CA ILE A 158 34.78 -8.47 -14.44
C ILE A 158 34.20 -8.41 -13.01
N THR A 159 33.33 -7.47 -12.76
CA THR A 159 32.58 -7.32 -11.51
C THR A 159 31.09 -7.48 -11.77
N VAL A 160 30.39 -8.27 -10.95
CA VAL A 160 28.93 -8.38 -11.02
C VAL A 160 28.28 -7.37 -10.08
N LEU A 161 27.46 -6.48 -10.61
CA LEU A 161 26.61 -5.56 -9.87
C LEU A 161 25.34 -6.34 -9.47
N TYR A 162 25.34 -6.85 -8.23
CA TYR A 162 24.26 -7.69 -7.71
C TYR A 162 23.29 -6.87 -6.88
N PRO A 163 22.01 -6.74 -7.30
CA PRO A 163 21.03 -5.93 -6.60
C PRO A 163 20.69 -6.50 -5.22
N GLY A 164 20.74 -5.67 -4.18
CA GLY A 164 20.30 -5.98 -2.82
C GLY A 164 18.77 -5.98 -2.67
N HIS A 165 18.25 -5.82 -1.44
CA HIS A 165 16.80 -5.69 -1.19
C HIS A 165 16.23 -4.44 -1.87
N HIS A 166 16.89 -3.30 -1.72
CA HIS A 166 16.60 -2.08 -2.47
C HIS A 166 17.56 -1.97 -3.66
N PHE A 167 17.10 -1.43 -4.79
CA PHE A 167 17.95 -1.31 -5.99
C PHE A 167 19.15 -0.37 -5.75
N LYS A 168 19.04 0.57 -4.85
CA LYS A 168 20.15 1.44 -4.41
C LYS A 168 21.30 0.66 -3.75
N ASP A 169 21.03 -0.54 -3.22
CA ASP A 169 22.02 -1.39 -2.56
C ASP A 169 22.71 -2.33 -3.55
N LEU A 170 23.27 -1.81 -4.63
CA LEU A 170 24.07 -2.58 -5.57
C LEU A 170 25.35 -3.06 -4.90
N LYS A 171 25.49 -4.39 -4.77
CA LYS A 171 26.71 -5.02 -4.25
C LYS A 171 27.67 -5.31 -5.39
N HIS A 172 28.85 -4.75 -5.31
CA HIS A 172 29.94 -5.08 -6.23
C HIS A 172 30.52 -6.44 -5.83
N MET A 173 30.13 -7.49 -6.56
CA MET A 173 30.62 -8.83 -6.34
C MET A 173 31.95 -8.99 -7.08
N THR A 174 33.04 -8.91 -6.33
CA THR A 174 34.42 -9.11 -6.75
C THR A 174 34.86 -10.54 -6.38
N PRO A 175 36.05 -11.05 -6.85
CA PRO A 175 36.56 -12.33 -6.42
C PRO A 175 36.58 -12.51 -4.91
N ASP A 176 37.06 -11.51 -4.16
CA ASP A 176 37.10 -11.52 -2.70
C ASP A 176 35.70 -11.60 -2.08
N ALA A 177 34.74 -10.85 -2.59
CA ALA A 177 33.35 -10.86 -2.10
C ALA A 177 32.66 -12.22 -2.32
N VAL A 178 32.98 -12.94 -3.39
CA VAL A 178 32.49 -14.31 -3.63
C VAL A 178 33.10 -15.27 -2.62
N VAL A 179 34.41 -15.19 -2.42
CA VAL A 179 35.14 -16.03 -1.45
C VAL A 179 34.64 -15.78 -0.02
N GLU A 180 34.49 -14.53 0.37
CA GLU A 180 33.96 -14.17 1.70
C GLU A 180 32.57 -14.77 1.96
N LYS A 181 31.71 -14.70 0.96
CA LYS A 181 30.30 -15.08 1.12
C LYS A 181 30.02 -16.57 0.92
N TYR A 182 30.70 -17.20 -0.06
CA TYR A 182 30.42 -18.59 -0.48
C TYR A 182 31.54 -19.55 -0.16
N HIS A 183 32.70 -19.06 0.28
CA HIS A 183 33.89 -19.81 0.62
C HIS A 183 34.47 -20.64 -0.55
N VAL A 184 34.22 -20.18 -1.77
CA VAL A 184 34.75 -20.72 -3.03
C VAL A 184 35.15 -19.58 -3.96
N THR A 185 36.09 -19.83 -4.90
CA THR A 185 36.42 -18.83 -5.91
C THR A 185 35.30 -18.72 -6.95
N PRO A 186 35.22 -17.59 -7.72
CA PRO A 186 34.26 -17.47 -8.83
C PRO A 186 34.30 -18.64 -9.81
N GLU A 187 35.47 -19.15 -10.14
CA GLU A 187 35.67 -20.30 -11.04
C GLU A 187 35.08 -21.61 -10.47
N GLN A 188 35.09 -21.73 -9.12
CA GLN A 188 34.56 -22.91 -8.42
C GLN A 188 33.04 -22.77 -8.13
N TYR A 189 32.46 -21.56 -8.36
CA TYR A 189 31.03 -21.33 -8.04
C TYR A 189 30.09 -22.26 -8.82
N PRO A 190 30.30 -22.57 -10.12
CA PRO A 190 29.48 -23.54 -10.84
C PRO A 190 29.53 -24.96 -10.26
N ASP A 191 30.65 -25.36 -9.67
CA ASP A 191 30.80 -26.67 -9.01
C ASP A 191 29.96 -26.69 -7.71
N LEU A 192 30.00 -25.60 -6.96
CA LEU A 192 29.15 -25.41 -5.79
C LEU A 192 27.68 -25.49 -6.15
N ALA A 193 27.24 -24.75 -7.19
CA ALA A 193 25.88 -24.76 -7.69
C ALA A 193 25.46 -26.17 -8.18
N ALA A 194 26.32 -26.90 -8.87
CA ALA A 194 26.03 -28.25 -9.34
C ALA A 194 25.79 -29.23 -8.19
N LEU A 195 26.58 -29.14 -7.11
CA LEU A 195 26.46 -29.99 -5.92
C LEU A 195 25.20 -29.65 -5.10
N ARG A 196 24.94 -28.36 -4.89
CA ARG A 196 23.82 -27.83 -4.13
C ARG A 196 22.47 -28.04 -4.85
N GLY A 197 22.49 -27.93 -6.18
CA GLY A 197 21.30 -27.80 -7.02
C GLY A 197 20.69 -26.40 -6.98
N GLU A 198 19.76 -26.14 -7.87
CA GLU A 198 19.05 -24.85 -7.96
C GLU A 198 17.54 -25.05 -8.07
N THR A 199 16.85 -24.81 -6.96
CA THR A 199 15.39 -25.02 -6.85
C THR A 199 14.64 -24.09 -7.80
N ALA A 200 15.13 -22.85 -8.01
CA ALA A 200 14.50 -21.88 -8.89
C ALA A 200 14.50 -22.35 -10.36
N ASP A 201 15.50 -23.12 -10.76
CA ASP A 201 15.66 -23.63 -12.12
C ASP A 201 15.30 -25.11 -12.27
N ASN A 202 14.74 -25.66 -11.20
CA ASN A 202 14.35 -27.06 -11.12
C ASN A 202 15.53 -28.03 -11.38
N ILE A 203 16.72 -27.65 -10.92
CA ILE A 203 17.95 -28.47 -10.98
C ILE A 203 18.11 -29.17 -9.63
N PRO A 204 18.01 -30.53 -9.58
CA PRO A 204 18.14 -31.27 -8.33
C PRO A 204 19.60 -31.33 -7.88
N GLY A 205 19.88 -30.99 -6.63
CA GLY A 205 21.21 -31.15 -6.02
C GLY A 205 21.42 -32.51 -5.32
N VAL A 206 22.57 -32.70 -4.73
CA VAL A 206 22.86 -33.85 -3.88
C VAL A 206 22.06 -33.78 -2.60
N PRO A 207 21.20 -34.77 -2.25
CA PRO A 207 20.38 -34.73 -1.08
C PRO A 207 21.14 -34.45 0.23
N GLY A 208 20.76 -33.34 0.93
CA GLY A 208 21.36 -32.92 2.17
C GLY A 208 22.68 -32.14 2.06
N VAL A 209 23.09 -31.79 0.85
CA VAL A 209 24.26 -30.95 0.57
C VAL A 209 23.77 -29.52 0.23
N GLY A 210 24.13 -28.55 1.07
CA GLY A 210 23.93 -27.12 0.83
C GLY A 210 25.28 -26.41 0.69
N ASP A 211 25.27 -25.06 0.55
CA ASP A 211 26.46 -24.25 0.28
C ASP A 211 27.66 -24.62 1.17
N GLY A 212 27.48 -24.72 2.49
CA GLY A 212 28.59 -24.97 3.42
C GLY A 212 29.24 -26.37 3.26
N PHE A 213 28.46 -27.39 2.88
CA PHE A 213 29.04 -28.73 2.61
C PHE A 213 29.67 -28.81 1.22
N ALA A 214 29.04 -28.20 0.23
CA ALA A 214 29.59 -28.12 -1.11
C ALA A 214 30.94 -27.36 -1.09
N ALA A 215 30.97 -26.18 -0.47
CA ALA A 215 32.20 -25.39 -0.32
C ALA A 215 33.32 -26.17 0.44
N LYS A 216 32.95 -26.92 1.52
CA LYS A 216 33.91 -27.73 2.26
C LYS A 216 34.54 -28.80 1.38
N TRP A 217 33.76 -29.47 0.55
CA TRP A 217 34.29 -30.48 -0.35
C TRP A 217 35.17 -29.86 -1.44
N ILE A 218 34.74 -28.75 -2.05
CA ILE A 218 35.51 -28.01 -3.04
C ILE A 218 36.86 -27.58 -2.47
N ASN A 219 36.89 -27.02 -1.29
CA ASN A 219 38.12 -26.59 -0.62
C ASN A 219 39.01 -27.75 -0.22
N LEU A 220 38.45 -28.93 0.06
CA LEU A 220 39.23 -30.10 0.45
C LEU A 220 39.86 -30.83 -0.76
N TYR A 221 39.14 -30.96 -1.87
CA TYR A 221 39.50 -31.74 -3.02
C TYR A 221 39.91 -30.90 -4.22
N GLY A 222 39.59 -29.61 -4.27
CA GLY A 222 40.00 -28.67 -5.31
C GLY A 222 38.91 -28.30 -6.33
N GLY A 223 37.96 -29.18 -6.63
CA GLY A 223 36.86 -28.94 -7.56
C GLY A 223 35.98 -30.17 -7.75
N LEU A 224 34.97 -30.09 -8.62
CA LEU A 224 33.96 -31.12 -8.78
C LEU A 224 34.55 -32.45 -9.28
N ASP A 225 35.45 -32.40 -10.26
CA ASP A 225 36.07 -33.63 -10.83
C ASP A 225 36.84 -34.39 -9.77
N GLN A 226 37.64 -33.71 -8.95
CA GLN A 226 38.38 -34.29 -7.84
C GLN A 226 37.45 -34.81 -6.73
N ILE A 227 36.36 -34.14 -6.45
CA ILE A 227 35.35 -34.63 -5.49
C ILE A 227 34.76 -35.96 -6.00
N ILE A 228 34.50 -36.09 -7.30
CA ILE A 228 33.97 -37.30 -7.90
C ILE A 228 35.00 -38.42 -7.88
N GLU A 229 36.28 -38.15 -8.19
CA GLU A 229 37.36 -39.11 -8.12
C GLU A 229 37.55 -39.69 -6.71
N HIS A 230 37.35 -38.87 -5.67
CA HIS A 230 37.46 -39.27 -4.27
C HIS A 230 36.09 -39.57 -3.60
N ALA A 231 35.04 -39.78 -4.41
CA ALA A 231 33.68 -39.96 -3.87
C ALA A 231 33.55 -41.15 -2.90
N ASP A 232 34.40 -42.20 -3.09
CA ASP A 232 34.43 -43.39 -2.23
C ASP A 232 35.09 -43.12 -0.86
N GLU A 233 35.89 -42.09 -0.76
CA GLU A 233 36.52 -41.64 0.50
C GLU A 233 35.59 -40.76 1.36
N ILE A 234 34.54 -40.21 0.75
CA ILE A 234 33.57 -39.36 1.41
C ILE A 234 32.56 -40.21 2.19
N GLY A 235 32.76 -40.30 3.49
CA GLY A 235 31.91 -41.11 4.38
C GLY A 235 30.54 -40.50 4.73
N GLY A 236 29.67 -41.37 5.30
CA GLY A 236 28.37 -41.00 5.83
C GLY A 236 27.28 -40.77 4.76
N LYS A 237 26.07 -40.46 5.20
CA LYS A 237 24.87 -40.36 4.33
C LYS A 237 25.03 -39.40 3.14
N LYS A 238 25.84 -38.36 3.29
CA LYS A 238 26.08 -37.38 2.20
C LYS A 238 27.04 -37.90 1.15
N GLY A 239 28.04 -38.67 1.53
CA GLY A 239 28.90 -39.37 0.58
C GLY A 239 28.17 -40.45 -0.21
N GLU A 240 27.28 -41.19 0.47
CA GLU A 240 26.36 -42.13 -0.20
C GLU A 240 25.45 -41.43 -1.20
N ALA A 241 24.86 -40.27 -0.77
CA ALA A 241 24.02 -39.45 -1.64
C ALA A 241 24.80 -38.89 -2.84
N LEU A 242 26.05 -38.46 -2.65
CA LEU A 242 26.90 -38.02 -3.76
C LEU A 242 27.14 -39.16 -4.78
N ARG A 243 27.56 -40.32 -4.31
CA ARG A 243 27.82 -41.49 -5.19
C ARG A 243 26.58 -41.92 -6.00
N ALA A 244 25.41 -41.81 -5.36
CA ALA A 244 24.15 -42.14 -6.04
C ALA A 244 23.70 -41.07 -7.07
N ASN A 245 24.28 -39.86 -7.05
CA ASN A 245 23.90 -38.75 -7.91
C ASN A 245 25.01 -38.16 -8.76
N ILE A 246 26.14 -38.90 -8.98
CA ILE A 246 27.30 -38.41 -9.75
C ILE A 246 26.90 -37.94 -11.15
N ASP A 247 26.11 -38.73 -11.87
CA ASP A 247 25.69 -38.41 -13.23
C ASP A 247 24.79 -37.13 -13.24
N GLN A 248 23.92 -37.01 -12.24
CA GLN A 248 23.09 -35.81 -12.08
C GLN A 248 23.95 -34.57 -11.81
N VAL A 249 24.94 -34.66 -10.95
CA VAL A 249 25.83 -33.53 -10.63
C VAL A 249 26.67 -33.10 -11.84
N LYS A 250 27.17 -34.06 -12.63
CA LYS A 250 27.85 -33.78 -13.90
C LYS A 250 26.91 -33.05 -14.88
N LEU A 251 25.66 -33.52 -14.99
CA LEU A 251 24.67 -32.88 -15.83
C LEU A 251 24.38 -31.47 -15.33
N ASN A 252 24.20 -31.26 -14.01
CA ASN A 252 24.00 -29.95 -13.42
C ASN A 252 25.13 -28.99 -13.77
N ARG A 253 26.38 -29.44 -13.62
CA ARG A 253 27.56 -28.63 -13.96
C ARG A 253 27.56 -28.19 -15.42
N SER A 254 27.11 -29.07 -16.33
CA SER A 254 27.01 -28.75 -17.75
C SER A 254 25.84 -27.79 -18.04
N VAL A 255 24.72 -27.91 -17.32
CA VAL A 255 23.56 -27.04 -17.49
C VAL A 255 23.83 -25.62 -16.92
N ASN A 256 24.55 -25.54 -15.77
CA ASN A 256 24.85 -24.24 -15.11
C ASN A 256 26.03 -23.50 -15.81
N ALA A 257 26.75 -24.12 -16.72
CA ALA A 257 27.83 -23.45 -17.42
C ALA A 257 27.28 -22.41 -18.40
N LEU A 258 27.73 -21.17 -18.28
CA LEU A 258 27.43 -20.13 -19.25
C LEU A 258 28.29 -20.26 -20.49
N VAL A 259 27.68 -20.10 -21.67
CA VAL A 259 28.40 -20.02 -22.94
C VAL A 259 29.12 -18.67 -23.02
N ARG A 260 30.37 -18.63 -23.42
CA ARG A 260 31.24 -17.45 -23.38
C ARG A 260 31.84 -17.06 -24.72
N ASP A 261 31.45 -17.75 -25.80
CA ASP A 261 32.04 -17.65 -27.13
C ASP A 261 31.03 -17.68 -28.28
N LEU A 262 29.80 -17.17 -28.01
CA LEU A 262 28.77 -17.04 -29.04
C LEU A 262 29.24 -16.05 -30.12
N ASP A 263 28.97 -16.38 -31.36
CA ASP A 263 29.07 -15.42 -32.44
C ASP A 263 27.89 -14.45 -32.39
N LEU A 264 28.13 -13.24 -31.87
CA LEU A 264 27.15 -12.17 -31.77
C LEU A 264 27.12 -11.27 -32.99
N GLY A 265 28.09 -11.43 -33.93
CA GLY A 265 28.18 -10.63 -35.14
C GLY A 265 28.58 -9.18 -34.91
N MET A 266 29.16 -8.86 -33.74
CA MET A 266 29.57 -7.49 -33.35
C MET A 266 30.80 -7.51 -32.47
N SER A 267 31.45 -6.36 -32.33
CA SER A 267 32.58 -6.11 -31.42
C SER A 267 32.16 -5.24 -30.24
N ILE A 268 33.03 -5.07 -29.22
CA ILE A 268 32.74 -4.17 -28.08
C ILE A 268 32.66 -2.71 -28.54
N GLU A 269 33.46 -2.34 -29.53
CA GLU A 269 33.45 -0.98 -30.11
C GLU A 269 32.11 -0.59 -30.75
N ASP A 270 31.30 -1.57 -31.17
CA ASP A 270 29.95 -1.35 -31.69
C ASP A 270 28.91 -1.04 -30.58
N LEU A 271 29.27 -1.24 -29.31
CA LEU A 271 28.38 -1.08 -28.15
C LEU A 271 28.46 0.32 -27.52
N THR A 272 28.96 1.31 -28.23
CA THR A 272 28.95 2.69 -27.76
C THR A 272 27.52 3.24 -27.72
N PHE A 273 27.27 4.21 -26.85
CA PHE A 273 25.97 4.91 -26.82
C PHE A 273 25.67 5.53 -28.20
N GLY A 274 24.61 5.06 -28.85
CA GLY A 274 24.13 5.57 -30.10
C GLY A 274 23.57 7.01 -29.99
N GLN A 275 23.07 7.53 -31.09
CA GLN A 275 22.37 8.82 -31.07
C GLN A 275 20.96 8.62 -30.54
N VAL A 276 20.55 9.42 -29.54
CA VAL A 276 19.22 9.39 -28.99
C VAL A 276 18.21 9.95 -29.99
N ASP A 277 17.20 9.16 -30.38
CA ASP A 277 16.04 9.63 -31.14
C ASP A 277 15.01 10.26 -30.16
N ALA A 278 15.17 11.54 -29.89
CA ALA A 278 14.30 12.29 -28.99
C ALA A 278 12.83 12.28 -29.44
N ASN A 279 12.54 12.18 -30.73
CA ASN A 279 11.17 12.15 -31.26
C ASN A 279 10.50 10.82 -30.96
N GLN A 280 11.16 9.70 -31.21
CA GLN A 280 10.61 8.38 -30.90
C GLN A 280 10.47 8.19 -29.39
N LEU A 281 11.44 8.64 -28.59
CA LEU A 281 11.37 8.59 -27.14
C LEU A 281 10.20 9.44 -26.60
N ASN A 282 10.01 10.65 -27.15
CA ASN A 282 8.88 11.52 -26.82
C ASN A 282 7.53 10.87 -27.12
N GLN A 283 7.38 10.30 -28.32
CA GLN A 283 6.14 9.61 -28.68
C GLN A 283 5.85 8.43 -27.76
N LEU A 284 6.88 7.65 -27.41
CA LEU A 284 6.75 6.52 -26.49
C LEU A 284 6.36 6.99 -25.10
N PHE A 285 7.06 7.99 -24.54
CA PHE A 285 6.80 8.47 -23.17
C PHE A 285 5.44 9.20 -23.07
N THR A 286 5.04 9.94 -24.09
CA THR A 286 3.68 10.52 -24.16
C THR A 286 2.62 9.43 -24.19
N ARG A 287 2.83 8.36 -24.97
CA ARG A 287 1.91 7.22 -25.01
C ARG A 287 1.83 6.48 -23.67
N LEU A 288 2.94 6.41 -22.93
CA LEU A 288 3.02 5.77 -21.63
C LEU A 288 2.65 6.73 -20.47
N GLU A 289 2.29 7.98 -20.81
CA GLU A 289 1.91 9.03 -19.87
C GLU A 289 3.04 9.35 -18.86
N PHE A 290 4.30 9.19 -19.29
CA PHE A 290 5.45 9.58 -18.46
C PHE A 290 5.61 11.10 -18.48
N GLY A 291 5.82 11.66 -17.27
CA GLY A 291 6.01 13.09 -17.12
C GLY A 291 7.28 13.62 -17.82
N ILE A 292 7.29 14.92 -18.12
CA ILE A 292 8.39 15.58 -18.83
C ILE A 292 9.73 15.45 -18.09
N ARG A 293 9.71 15.34 -16.76
CA ARG A 293 10.90 15.22 -15.91
C ARG A 293 11.56 13.84 -16.02
N THR A 294 10.80 12.76 -15.99
CA THR A 294 11.31 11.41 -16.25
C THR A 294 12.00 11.35 -17.60
N LYS A 295 11.37 11.93 -18.62
CA LYS A 295 11.95 12.07 -19.94
C LYS A 295 13.24 12.88 -19.94
N ASN A 296 13.26 14.05 -19.31
CA ASN A 296 14.44 14.93 -19.26
C ASN A 296 15.59 14.26 -18.49
N ARG A 297 15.30 13.54 -17.41
CA ARG A 297 16.29 12.76 -16.67
C ARG A 297 16.94 11.71 -17.56
N VAL A 298 16.13 10.87 -18.21
CA VAL A 298 16.62 9.82 -19.11
C VAL A 298 17.45 10.43 -20.27
N LEU A 299 16.93 11.49 -20.89
CA LEU A 299 17.67 12.22 -21.94
C LEU A 299 19.00 12.78 -21.46
N ARG A 300 19.06 13.33 -20.25
CA ARG A 300 20.31 13.86 -19.67
C ARG A 300 21.33 12.75 -19.45
N THR A 301 20.95 11.62 -18.85
CA THR A 301 21.84 10.48 -18.63
C THR A 301 22.41 9.96 -19.93
N PHE A 302 21.60 9.79 -20.98
CA PHE A 302 22.04 9.22 -22.25
C PHE A 302 22.71 10.23 -23.21
N ASN A 303 22.60 11.54 -22.96
CA ASN A 303 23.30 12.59 -23.71
C ASN A 303 24.54 13.12 -22.97
N ALA A 304 24.83 12.67 -21.76
CA ALA A 304 26.00 13.06 -21.00
C ALA A 304 27.29 12.68 -21.77
N GLY A 305 28.06 13.66 -22.17
CA GLY A 305 29.34 13.47 -22.89
C GLY A 305 29.32 13.78 -24.38
N LYS A 306 28.19 14.20 -24.98
CA LYS A 306 28.15 14.63 -26.40
C LYS A 306 28.02 16.16 -26.49
N PRO A 307 28.81 16.86 -27.38
CA PRO A 307 28.60 18.28 -27.64
C PRO A 307 27.27 18.45 -28.37
N THR A 308 26.26 18.95 -27.69
CA THR A 308 24.99 19.31 -28.29
C THR A 308 25.11 20.66 -28.95
N ASN A 309 24.94 20.73 -30.30
CA ASN A 309 24.90 21.98 -31.07
C ASN A 309 23.51 22.67 -31.03
N ASP A 310 22.55 22.15 -30.34
CA ASP A 310 21.31 22.84 -30.06
C ASP A 310 21.34 23.38 -28.63
N PRO A 311 20.97 24.63 -28.38
CA PRO A 311 20.76 25.13 -27.04
C PRO A 311 19.52 24.41 -26.51
N VAL A 312 19.74 23.26 -25.86
CA VAL A 312 18.77 22.78 -24.87
C VAL A 312 18.63 23.92 -23.88
N GLN A 313 17.52 24.64 -23.96
CA GLN A 313 17.16 25.56 -22.89
C GLN A 313 17.36 24.76 -21.59
N GLN A 314 18.35 25.17 -20.83
CA GLN A 314 18.50 24.77 -19.46
C GLN A 314 17.24 25.31 -18.77
N ASP A 315 16.22 24.47 -18.78
CA ASP A 315 15.06 24.70 -17.94
C ASP A 315 15.57 24.43 -16.52
N GLU A 316 15.92 25.51 -15.83
CA GLU A 316 16.30 25.51 -14.41
C GLU A 316 15.14 25.05 -13.50
N SER A 317 13.99 24.64 -14.08
CA SER A 317 12.78 24.18 -13.41
C SER A 317 12.92 22.83 -12.71
N GLY A 318 14.09 22.22 -12.66
CA GLY A 318 14.37 20.92 -12.03
C GLY A 318 14.96 20.97 -10.63
N LYS A 319 15.39 22.12 -10.14
CA LYS A 319 15.81 22.30 -8.74
C LYS A 319 14.59 22.74 -7.94
N LEU A 320 14.28 22.00 -6.87
CA LEU A 320 13.35 22.46 -5.85
C LEU A 320 13.92 23.78 -5.30
N GLU A 321 13.28 24.91 -5.62
CA GLU A 321 13.65 26.20 -5.04
C GLU A 321 13.20 26.20 -3.57
N ILE A 322 14.19 26.10 -2.69
CA ILE A 322 13.96 26.22 -1.25
C ILE A 322 13.85 27.71 -0.94
N PRO A 323 12.77 28.17 -0.28
CA PRO A 323 12.61 29.56 0.08
C PRO A 323 13.76 30.02 0.98
N GLN A 324 14.22 31.25 0.78
CA GLN A 324 15.18 31.87 1.71
C GLN A 324 14.49 32.07 3.05
N TYR A 325 15.06 31.55 4.12
CA TYR A 325 14.47 31.69 5.44
C TYR A 325 15.41 32.32 6.46
N GLU A 326 14.79 32.96 7.44
CA GLU A 326 15.45 33.45 8.65
C GLU A 326 14.85 32.75 9.88
N THR A 327 15.66 32.61 10.91
CA THR A 327 15.16 32.04 12.19
C THR A 327 14.70 33.19 13.08
N VAL A 328 13.48 33.05 13.60
CA VAL A 328 12.88 34.02 14.52
C VAL A 328 12.64 33.37 15.88
N ASP A 329 13.08 34.04 16.93
CA ASP A 329 12.98 33.57 18.32
C ASP A 329 12.21 34.57 19.22
N SER A 330 11.57 35.60 18.64
CA SER A 330 10.74 36.54 19.40
C SER A 330 9.40 36.85 18.72
N PRO A 331 8.35 37.11 19.52
CA PRO A 331 7.01 37.47 19.02
C PRO A 331 7.04 38.71 18.10
N GLU A 332 7.84 39.72 18.44
CA GLU A 332 7.92 40.96 17.67
C GLU A 332 8.56 40.75 16.28
N ALA A 333 9.55 39.82 16.18
CA ALA A 333 10.15 39.46 14.90
C ALA A 333 9.16 38.72 14.03
N LEU A 334 8.36 37.81 14.62
CA LEU A 334 7.29 37.09 13.94
C LEU A 334 6.24 38.08 13.41
N GLU A 335 5.74 38.99 14.24
CA GLU A 335 4.76 40.02 13.86
C GLU A 335 5.26 40.91 12.72
N ALA A 336 6.51 41.41 12.82
CA ALA A 336 7.10 42.23 11.80
C ALA A 336 7.18 41.50 10.44
N TRP A 337 7.64 40.25 10.44
CA TRP A 337 7.72 39.46 9.23
C TRP A 337 6.35 39.20 8.61
N VAL A 338 5.34 38.78 9.42
CA VAL A 338 3.96 38.52 9.00
C VAL A 338 3.36 39.75 8.34
N ARG A 339 3.48 40.93 8.96
CA ARG A 339 2.95 42.19 8.41
C ARG A 339 3.54 42.52 7.04
N ASP A 340 4.82 42.20 6.83
CA ASP A 340 5.53 42.57 5.60
C ASP A 340 5.37 41.52 4.48
N ASN A 341 5.00 40.26 4.79
CA ASN A 341 5.06 39.16 3.84
C ASN A 341 3.78 38.38 3.66
N LEU A 342 2.87 38.31 4.67
CA LEU A 342 1.61 37.61 4.49
C LEU A 342 0.55 38.51 3.80
N PRO A 343 -0.38 37.88 3.02
CA PRO A 343 -1.49 38.64 2.45
C PRO A 343 -2.32 39.31 3.54
N MET A 344 -2.75 40.55 3.31
CA MET A 344 -3.63 41.25 4.25
C MET A 344 -4.90 40.44 4.48
N PRO A 345 -5.38 40.29 5.73
CA PRO A 345 -6.64 39.63 6.01
C PRO A 345 -7.74 40.27 5.15
N ASN A 346 -8.45 39.48 4.39
CA ASN A 346 -9.61 39.96 3.64
C ASN A 346 -10.63 40.46 4.64
N GLY A 347 -10.95 41.76 4.63
CA GLY A 347 -11.81 42.45 5.61
C GLY A 347 -13.29 42.07 5.59
N HIS A 348 -13.64 40.91 5.07
CA HIS A 348 -14.92 40.27 5.23
C HIS A 348 -14.72 39.02 6.11
N LEU A 349 -14.85 39.24 7.42
CA LEU A 349 -15.22 38.18 8.34
C LEU A 349 -16.55 37.59 7.85
N HIS A 350 -16.53 36.66 6.93
CA HIS A 350 -17.61 35.72 6.84
C HIS A 350 -17.48 34.87 8.10
N ASP A 351 -18.37 35.15 9.06
CA ASP A 351 -18.53 34.38 10.27
C ASP A 351 -18.59 32.90 9.85
N GLU A 352 -17.64 32.06 10.31
CA GLU A 352 -17.65 30.62 10.03
C GLU A 352 -18.99 29.98 10.41
N ARG A 353 -19.74 30.63 11.31
CA ARG A 353 -21.13 30.30 11.69
C ARG A 353 -22.16 30.57 10.57
N GLU A 354 -21.86 31.46 9.59
CA GLU A 354 -22.81 31.77 8.51
C GLU A 354 -22.82 30.70 7.41
N ILE A 355 -21.74 29.90 7.28
CA ILE A 355 -21.69 28.78 6.31
C ILE A 355 -22.46 27.57 6.85
N ALA A 356 -22.41 27.32 8.15
CA ALA A 356 -23.23 26.29 8.81
C ALA A 356 -24.72 26.66 8.88
N SER A 357 -25.08 27.98 8.95
CA SER A 357 -26.47 28.45 9.08
C SER A 357 -27.25 28.54 7.77
N LYS A 358 -26.65 28.39 6.61
CA LYS A 358 -27.34 28.22 5.32
C LYS A 358 -27.70 26.75 5.02
N THR A 359 -27.79 25.91 6.03
CA THR A 359 -28.55 24.69 5.93
C THR A 359 -30.02 25.10 5.75
N THR A 360 -30.49 25.02 4.51
CA THR A 360 -31.91 24.89 4.26
C THR A 360 -32.41 23.70 5.09
N PRO A 361 -33.71 23.70 5.53
CA PRO A 361 -34.28 22.53 6.20
C PRO A 361 -34.16 21.22 5.41
N SER A 362 -33.72 21.30 4.19
CA SER A 362 -33.55 20.22 3.24
C SER A 362 -32.06 20.02 2.89
N GLY A 363 -31.34 19.20 3.67
CA GLY A 363 -30.10 18.55 3.25
C GLY A 363 -28.84 19.45 3.15
N PHE A 364 -27.67 18.80 3.25
CA PHE A 364 -26.36 19.39 2.99
C PHE A 364 -26.10 19.47 1.48
N ALA A 365 -25.90 20.68 0.94
CA ALA A 365 -25.65 20.90 -0.48
C ALA A 365 -24.20 21.36 -0.70
N ILE A 366 -23.50 20.73 -1.66
CA ILE A 366 -22.16 21.12 -2.10
C ILE A 366 -22.28 21.99 -3.36
N ASP A 367 -21.62 23.15 -3.37
CA ASP A 367 -21.50 24.01 -4.54
C ASP A 367 -20.28 23.59 -5.39
N HIS A 368 -20.50 22.70 -6.34
CA HIS A 368 -19.46 22.19 -7.23
C HIS A 368 -18.86 23.24 -8.19
N THR A 369 -19.40 24.47 -8.23
CA THR A 369 -18.89 25.54 -9.10
C THR A 369 -17.74 26.32 -8.49
N LYS A 370 -17.47 26.15 -7.20
CA LYS A 370 -16.35 26.81 -6.52
C LYS A 370 -15.01 26.38 -7.08
N GLN A 371 -14.10 27.36 -7.22
CA GLN A 371 -12.72 27.17 -7.67
C GLN A 371 -11.74 27.70 -6.63
N CYS A 372 -10.56 27.08 -6.55
CA CYS A 372 -9.53 27.42 -5.56
C CYS A 372 -8.17 27.82 -6.14
N ALA A 373 -7.88 27.50 -7.39
CA ALA A 373 -6.55 27.70 -7.97
C ALA A 373 -6.05 29.15 -7.83
N GLN A 374 -6.95 30.15 -8.02
CA GLN A 374 -6.59 31.54 -7.87
C GLN A 374 -6.29 31.92 -6.40
N SER A 375 -7.07 31.41 -5.45
CA SER A 375 -6.84 31.64 -4.02
C SER A 375 -5.56 30.99 -3.53
N VAL A 376 -5.31 29.75 -3.96
CA VAL A 376 -4.09 28.99 -3.65
C VAL A 376 -2.84 29.64 -4.26
N ALA A 377 -2.94 30.28 -5.43
CA ALA A 377 -1.83 31.04 -6.02
C ALA A 377 -1.33 32.21 -5.14
N HIS A 378 -2.19 32.75 -4.28
CA HIS A 378 -1.88 33.86 -3.36
C HIS A 378 -1.83 33.41 -1.89
N SER A 379 -1.70 32.12 -1.64
CA SER A 379 -1.65 31.54 -0.31
C SER A 379 -0.24 31.52 0.28
N TRP A 380 -0.18 31.24 1.56
CA TRP A 380 1.05 30.97 2.29
C TRP A 380 1.02 29.56 2.88
N VAL A 381 2.18 29.00 3.16
CA VAL A 381 2.34 27.62 3.62
C VAL A 381 2.74 27.59 5.09
N LEU A 382 2.05 26.81 5.89
CA LEU A 382 2.46 26.40 7.22
C LEU A 382 2.91 24.94 7.17
N GLN A 383 4.11 24.67 7.67
CA GLN A 383 4.61 23.32 7.87
C GLN A 383 5.20 23.19 9.27
N VAL A 384 4.78 22.16 9.99
CA VAL A 384 5.24 21.85 11.34
C VAL A 384 5.89 20.47 11.33
N GLU A 385 7.04 20.36 12.00
CA GLU A 385 7.74 19.10 12.22
C GLU A 385 7.68 18.66 13.68
N GLY A 386 7.70 17.36 13.88
CA GLY A 386 7.64 16.72 15.20
C GLY A 386 7.03 15.34 15.12
N GLU A 387 6.79 14.74 16.27
CA GLU A 387 6.04 13.50 16.37
C GLU A 387 4.55 13.82 16.57
N SER A 388 3.72 13.51 15.57
CA SER A 388 2.28 13.85 15.56
C SER A 388 1.39 12.75 16.14
N LYS A 389 1.97 11.75 16.83
CA LYS A 389 1.20 10.62 17.36
C LYS A 389 0.16 11.10 18.37
N PRO A 390 -1.14 10.77 18.18
CA PRO A 390 -2.20 11.17 19.09
C PRO A 390 -1.91 10.75 20.54
N GLY A 391 -2.15 11.66 21.49
CA GLY A 391 -1.86 11.46 22.91
C GLY A 391 -0.39 11.54 23.32
N ASN A 392 0.55 11.61 22.36
CA ASN A 392 1.98 11.75 22.61
C ASN A 392 2.67 12.67 21.59
N ALA A 393 1.95 13.66 21.06
CA ALA A 393 2.50 14.59 20.10
C ALA A 393 3.60 15.48 20.70
N ALA A 394 4.66 15.71 19.93
CA ALA A 394 5.80 16.52 20.35
C ALA A 394 6.27 17.44 19.21
N TYR A 395 6.17 18.74 19.41
CA TYR A 395 6.65 19.77 18.50
C TYR A 395 8.18 19.81 18.44
N ALA A 396 8.74 19.98 17.24
CA ALA A 396 10.17 20.18 17.02
C ALA A 396 10.46 21.57 16.42
N SER A 397 9.83 21.90 15.29
CA SER A 397 10.00 23.17 14.62
C SER A 397 8.83 23.48 13.68
N LEU A 398 8.66 24.74 13.32
CA LEU A 398 7.71 25.18 12.29
C LEU A 398 8.36 26.13 11.28
N MET A 399 7.75 26.18 10.10
CA MET A 399 8.10 27.13 9.04
C MET A 399 6.83 27.74 8.46
N ILE A 400 6.88 29.06 8.27
CA ILE A 400 5.89 29.84 7.52
C ILE A 400 6.57 30.34 6.27
N ALA A 401 5.99 30.09 5.10
CA ALA A 401 6.53 30.54 3.83
C ALA A 401 5.49 31.26 2.98
N ALA A 402 5.87 32.40 2.43
CA ALA A 402 5.07 33.19 1.49
C ALA A 402 5.95 33.60 0.32
N HIS A 403 5.52 33.22 -0.90
CA HIS A 403 6.29 33.44 -2.12
C HIS A 403 7.68 32.78 -2.07
N ASP A 404 8.73 33.60 -2.09
CA ASP A 404 10.15 33.22 -2.08
C ASP A 404 10.82 33.35 -0.70
N LYS A 405 10.09 33.85 0.30
CA LYS A 405 10.56 34.08 1.66
C LYS A 405 9.93 33.16 2.67
N ALA A 406 10.66 32.84 3.72
CA ALA A 406 10.15 32.06 4.83
C ALA A 406 10.77 32.48 6.16
N ILE A 407 10.09 32.09 7.24
CA ILE A 407 10.64 32.12 8.59
C ILE A 407 10.54 30.75 9.22
N ARG A 408 11.49 30.47 10.10
CA ARG A 408 11.53 29.25 10.91
C ARG A 408 11.58 29.61 12.38
N THR A 409 10.86 28.88 13.24
CA THR A 409 11.08 28.89 14.69
C THR A 409 11.22 27.46 15.22
N ASN A 410 12.23 27.26 16.06
CA ASN A 410 12.50 25.98 16.72
C ASN A 410 11.97 25.96 18.15
N ARG A 411 11.57 27.10 18.68
CA ARG A 411 11.09 27.23 20.05
C ARG A 411 9.83 28.08 20.11
N VAL A 412 8.81 27.51 20.70
CA VAL A 412 7.54 28.17 20.97
C VAL A 412 7.35 28.19 22.48
N ASP A 413 7.65 29.35 23.10
CA ASP A 413 7.28 29.60 24.49
C ASP A 413 5.88 30.23 24.56
N ARG A 414 5.41 30.57 25.74
CA ARG A 414 4.04 31.07 25.96
C ARG A 414 3.74 32.37 25.16
N ASP A 415 4.70 33.26 25.08
CA ASP A 415 4.52 34.56 24.40
C ASP A 415 4.53 34.34 22.88
N MET A 416 5.41 33.50 22.38
CA MET A 416 5.46 33.07 20.99
C MET A 416 4.20 32.31 20.59
N ALA A 417 3.68 31.42 21.46
CA ALA A 417 2.43 30.70 21.20
C ALA A 417 1.26 31.66 21.07
N SER A 418 1.16 32.68 21.94
CA SER A 418 0.11 33.70 21.86
C SER A 418 0.18 34.50 20.56
N GLN A 419 1.38 34.91 20.14
CA GLN A 419 1.59 35.64 18.88
C GLN A 419 1.27 34.78 17.67
N LEU A 420 1.72 33.50 17.68
CA LEU A 420 1.44 32.55 16.63
C LEU A 420 -0.07 32.29 16.50
N GLN A 421 -0.79 32.15 17.62
CA GLN A 421 -2.26 32.02 17.61
C GLN A 421 -2.90 33.22 16.91
N THR A 422 -2.47 34.44 17.25
CA THR A 422 -2.98 35.66 16.60
C THR A 422 -2.77 35.62 15.09
N VAL A 423 -1.57 35.27 14.64
CA VAL A 423 -1.25 35.15 13.21
C VAL A 423 -2.14 34.12 12.51
N LEU A 424 -2.33 32.95 13.14
CA LEU A 424 -3.14 31.88 12.55
C LEU A 424 -4.62 32.33 12.47
N ASP A 425 -5.18 32.92 13.53
CA ASP A 425 -6.56 33.38 13.56
C ASP A 425 -6.85 34.46 12.50
N GLU A 426 -5.89 35.37 12.27
CA GLU A 426 -6.03 36.43 11.28
C GLU A 426 -5.82 36.00 9.82
N HIS A 427 -4.95 35.01 9.57
CA HIS A 427 -4.49 34.69 8.21
C HIS A 427 -4.87 33.27 7.71
N HIS A 428 -5.61 32.45 8.50
CA HIS A 428 -5.93 31.06 8.14
C HIS A 428 -6.66 30.90 6.81
N GLN A 429 -7.46 31.87 6.39
CA GLN A 429 -8.23 31.83 5.14
C GLN A 429 -7.39 31.76 3.87
N SER A 430 -6.08 32.04 3.95
CA SER A 430 -5.12 31.87 2.86
C SER A 430 -4.01 30.86 3.21
N MET A 431 -4.18 30.07 4.26
CA MET A 431 -3.21 29.09 4.75
C MET A 431 -3.32 27.76 4.01
N VAL A 432 -2.18 27.25 3.59
CA VAL A 432 -2.01 25.90 3.01
C VAL A 432 -1.22 25.04 3.98
N VAL A 433 -1.66 23.80 4.17
CA VAL A 433 -0.99 22.80 5.02
C VAL A 433 -0.85 21.46 4.29
N HIS A 434 -0.08 20.56 4.87
CA HIS A 434 -0.05 19.15 4.51
C HIS A 434 -0.37 18.31 5.74
N GLY A 435 -1.56 17.69 5.79
CA GLY A 435 -2.01 16.95 6.95
C GLY A 435 -2.47 17.86 8.08
N TYR A 436 -3.64 18.50 7.93
CA TYR A 436 -4.21 19.42 8.90
C TYR A 436 -4.31 18.82 10.29
N LYS A 437 -4.79 17.59 10.40
CA LYS A 437 -4.96 16.86 11.65
C LYS A 437 -3.62 16.62 12.36
N GLU A 438 -2.61 16.14 11.63
CA GLU A 438 -1.28 15.86 12.15
C GLU A 438 -0.62 17.14 12.67
N GLN A 439 -0.73 18.25 11.94
CA GLN A 439 -0.19 19.54 12.35
C GLN A 439 -0.96 20.13 13.55
N SER A 440 -2.25 19.85 13.67
CA SER A 440 -3.05 20.24 14.84
C SER A 440 -2.53 19.60 16.13
N HIS A 441 -2.21 18.29 16.10
CA HIS A 441 -1.60 17.60 17.24
C HIS A 441 -0.24 18.22 17.64
N LEU A 442 0.58 18.57 16.66
CA LEU A 442 1.90 19.17 16.91
C LEU A 442 1.79 20.56 17.56
N LEU A 443 0.94 21.44 17.01
CA LEU A 443 0.77 22.80 17.52
C LEU A 443 0.10 22.83 18.89
N GLU A 444 -0.85 21.93 19.15
CA GLU A 444 -1.47 21.83 20.46
C GLU A 444 -0.46 21.47 21.55
N SER A 445 0.56 20.64 21.25
CA SER A 445 1.60 20.29 22.21
C SER A 445 2.39 21.49 22.74
N VAL A 446 2.30 22.65 22.05
CA VAL A 446 2.88 23.95 22.47
C VAL A 446 1.80 25.01 22.79
N GLY A 447 0.54 24.59 22.93
CA GLY A 447 -0.58 25.44 23.34
C GLY A 447 -1.14 26.33 22.23
N VAL A 448 -0.99 25.96 20.95
CA VAL A 448 -1.51 26.67 19.79
C VAL A 448 -2.59 25.83 19.11
N ALA A 449 -3.77 26.39 18.89
CA ALA A 449 -4.86 25.77 18.14
C ALA A 449 -4.74 26.11 16.65
N LEU A 450 -4.79 25.11 15.79
CA LEU A 450 -4.72 25.31 14.33
C LEU A 450 -6.13 25.53 13.77
N PRO A 451 -6.46 26.72 13.26
CA PRO A 451 -7.74 26.99 12.62
C PRO A 451 -7.84 26.28 11.27
N LYS A 452 -9.06 26.18 10.73
CA LYS A 452 -9.33 25.56 9.44
C LYS A 452 -8.51 26.21 8.32
N PRO A 453 -7.66 25.45 7.58
CA PRO A 453 -6.90 26.00 6.46
C PRO A 453 -7.77 26.21 5.22
N LEU A 454 -7.29 27.02 4.28
CA LEU A 454 -7.83 27.13 2.93
C LEU A 454 -7.70 25.79 2.17
N PHE A 455 -6.55 25.14 2.33
CA PHE A 455 -6.20 23.98 1.51
C PHE A 455 -5.28 23.00 2.26
N ASP A 456 -5.59 21.71 2.14
CA ASP A 456 -4.74 20.62 2.65
C ASP A 456 -4.28 19.75 1.48
N THR A 457 -2.98 19.71 1.24
CA THR A 457 -2.40 18.99 0.10
C THR A 457 -2.47 17.48 0.23
N LYS A 458 -2.50 16.90 1.45
CA LYS A 458 -2.67 15.46 1.70
C LYS A 458 -4.08 15.04 1.28
N LEU A 459 -5.09 15.74 1.74
CA LEU A 459 -6.50 15.47 1.43
C LEU A 459 -6.83 15.77 -0.05
N ALA A 460 -6.26 16.84 -0.61
CA ALA A 460 -6.41 17.18 -2.03
C ALA A 460 -5.82 16.09 -2.94
N GLY A 461 -4.62 15.60 -2.61
CA GLY A 461 -3.98 14.49 -3.34
C GLY A 461 -4.84 13.23 -3.36
N TYR A 462 -5.43 12.90 -2.22
CA TYR A 462 -6.36 11.78 -2.10
C TYR A 462 -7.63 11.95 -2.97
N LEU A 463 -8.23 13.12 -3.02
CA LEU A 463 -9.39 13.39 -3.89
C LEU A 463 -9.02 13.30 -5.38
N VAL A 464 -7.84 13.79 -5.74
CA VAL A 464 -7.35 13.73 -7.12
C VAL A 464 -7.03 12.29 -7.55
N HIS A 465 -6.44 11.47 -6.68
CA HIS A 465 -6.09 10.07 -6.98
C HIS A 465 -6.33 9.15 -5.78
N PRO A 466 -7.58 8.70 -5.56
CA PRO A 466 -7.97 7.95 -4.35
C PRO A 466 -7.29 6.57 -4.18
N ASP A 467 -6.84 5.96 -5.26
CA ASP A 467 -6.15 4.66 -5.24
C ASP A 467 -4.63 4.80 -5.05
N PHE A 468 -4.10 6.04 -4.97
CA PHE A 468 -2.70 6.33 -4.66
C PHE A 468 -2.54 6.74 -3.20
N HIS A 469 -1.70 6.02 -2.48
CA HIS A 469 -1.32 6.34 -1.10
C HIS A 469 0.15 6.74 -1.05
N ALA A 470 0.42 7.95 -0.53
CA ALA A 470 1.77 8.45 -0.29
C ALA A 470 2.09 8.34 1.20
N ASP A 471 3.10 7.57 1.55
CA ASP A 471 3.59 7.48 2.93
C ASP A 471 4.44 8.71 3.31
N THR A 472 5.04 9.37 2.32
CA THR A 472 5.90 10.56 2.50
C THR A 472 5.57 11.67 1.52
N LEU A 473 5.96 12.91 1.86
CA LEU A 473 5.85 14.07 0.96
C LEU A 473 6.65 13.89 -0.34
N GLU A 474 7.79 13.21 -0.27
CA GLU A 474 8.62 12.89 -1.42
C GLU A 474 7.91 11.97 -2.41
N GLN A 475 7.16 10.98 -1.91
CA GLN A 475 6.33 10.11 -2.75
C GLN A 475 5.19 10.91 -3.41
N ALA A 476 4.55 11.80 -2.66
CA ALA A 476 3.53 12.69 -3.22
C ALA A 476 4.13 13.64 -4.28
N ALA A 477 5.31 14.21 -4.03
CA ALA A 477 6.04 15.04 -5.00
C ALA A 477 6.41 14.25 -6.26
N ALA A 478 6.89 13.02 -6.10
CA ALA A 478 7.20 12.15 -7.24
C ALA A 478 5.97 11.86 -8.09
N HIS A 479 4.83 11.57 -7.44
CA HIS A 479 3.59 11.20 -8.15
C HIS A 479 2.90 12.40 -8.83
N PHE A 480 2.66 13.49 -8.09
CA PHE A 480 1.87 14.61 -8.60
C PHE A 480 2.68 15.67 -9.34
N LEU A 481 3.98 15.81 -8.99
CA LEU A 481 4.87 16.82 -9.56
C LEU A 481 5.94 16.24 -10.49
N ASP A 482 6.05 14.89 -10.55
CA ASP A 482 7.18 14.20 -11.22
C ASP A 482 8.55 14.68 -10.67
N LEU A 483 8.58 15.01 -9.37
CA LEU A 483 9.74 15.53 -8.65
C LEU A 483 10.34 14.43 -7.77
N HIS A 484 11.39 13.78 -8.25
CA HIS A 484 12.10 12.76 -7.49
C HIS A 484 13.13 13.39 -6.58
N ILE A 485 12.84 13.38 -5.29
CA ILE A 485 13.73 13.84 -4.23
C ILE A 485 14.27 12.61 -3.54
N GLU A 486 15.57 12.56 -3.30
CA GLU A 486 16.15 11.43 -2.55
C GLU A 486 15.59 11.42 -1.12
N GLU A 487 14.92 10.32 -0.76
CA GLU A 487 14.57 10.06 0.63
C GLU A 487 15.89 9.86 1.41
N GLN A 488 16.16 10.75 2.34
CA GLN A 488 17.22 10.50 3.31
C GLN A 488 16.68 9.44 4.26
N SER A 489 17.15 8.19 4.11
CA SER A 489 16.78 7.11 5.01
C SER A 489 17.12 7.48 6.44
N GLU A 490 16.12 7.55 7.32
CA GLU A 490 16.34 7.43 8.75
C GLU A 490 17.03 6.08 8.98
N GLY A 491 18.32 6.12 9.26
CA GLY A 491 19.10 4.94 9.57
C GLY A 491 18.58 4.33 10.86
N ALA A 492 17.93 3.18 10.75
CA ALA A 492 17.74 2.29 11.88
C ALA A 492 19.13 1.96 12.42
N THR A 493 19.56 2.66 13.46
CA THR A 493 20.79 2.42 14.18
C THR A 493 20.70 1.09 14.93
N GLN A 494 21.13 0.04 14.27
CA GLN A 494 21.61 -1.14 14.96
C GLN A 494 23.09 -0.94 15.23
N GLY A 495 23.44 -0.78 16.51
CA GLY A 495 24.70 -0.25 16.99
C GLY A 495 25.95 -0.92 16.43
N THR A 496 26.78 -0.09 15.84
CA THR A 496 28.23 -0.24 15.86
C THR A 496 28.82 1.09 16.32
N LEU A 497 29.53 1.02 17.46
CA LEU A 497 30.31 2.14 18.00
C LEU A 497 31.52 2.34 17.10
N ASP A 498 31.49 3.33 16.23
CA ASP A 498 32.70 3.91 15.64
C ASP A 498 32.82 5.37 16.12
N PHE A 499 33.84 5.59 16.93
CA PHE A 499 34.29 6.92 17.36
C PHE A 499 35.26 7.42 16.29
N ASP A 500 34.92 8.54 15.66
CA ASP A 500 35.76 9.51 14.95
C ASP A 500 35.25 9.90 13.52
N GLU A 501 34.04 10.46 13.43
CA GLU A 501 33.71 11.45 12.40
C GLU A 501 32.90 12.60 13.01
N PRO A 502 33.09 13.85 12.61
CA PRO A 502 32.29 14.97 13.15
C PRO A 502 30.83 14.81 12.72
N ASP A 503 29.95 15.02 13.69
CA ASP A 503 28.50 14.86 13.62
C ASP A 503 27.87 15.75 12.53
N ASP A 504 27.74 15.22 11.31
CA ASP A 504 27.06 15.84 10.18
C ASP A 504 25.51 15.67 10.27
N SER A 505 25.04 14.97 11.31
CA SER A 505 23.60 14.66 11.49
C SER A 505 22.80 15.93 11.81
N ALA A 506 23.37 16.90 12.49
CA ALA A 506 22.72 18.16 12.82
C ALA A 506 22.47 19.05 11.59
N GLN A 507 23.40 19.06 10.60
CA GLN A 507 23.22 19.82 9.36
C GLN A 507 22.29 19.11 8.37
N ARG A 508 22.17 17.78 8.44
CA ARG A 508 21.28 16.98 7.58
C ARG A 508 19.81 17.14 7.96
N ASN A 509 19.49 17.24 9.25
CA ASN A 509 18.14 17.51 9.75
C ASN A 509 17.69 18.95 9.50
N ASP A 510 18.61 19.90 9.39
CA ASP A 510 18.26 21.33 9.29
C ASP A 510 17.63 21.71 7.93
N ASN A 511 17.77 20.86 6.90
CA ASN A 511 17.26 21.13 5.55
C ASN A 511 15.93 20.42 5.21
N GLN A 512 15.38 19.61 6.09
CA GLN A 512 14.16 18.83 5.79
C GLN A 512 12.93 19.73 5.78
N LEU A 513 12.69 20.51 6.82
CA LEU A 513 11.54 21.39 6.94
C LEU A 513 11.42 22.43 5.81
N PRO A 514 12.51 23.14 5.40
CA PRO A 514 12.47 24.04 4.25
C PRO A 514 12.10 23.34 2.93
N ARG A 515 12.60 22.12 2.76
CA ARG A 515 12.30 21.28 1.59
C ARG A 515 10.84 20.88 1.56
N HIS A 516 10.31 20.37 2.68
CA HIS A 516 8.91 19.98 2.82
C HIS A 516 7.98 21.16 2.56
N THR A 517 8.30 22.32 3.11
CA THR A 517 7.54 23.57 2.89
C THR A 517 7.46 23.94 1.41
N ALA A 518 8.58 23.86 0.69
CA ALA A 518 8.62 24.11 -0.76
C ALA A 518 7.78 23.10 -1.56
N ILE A 519 7.87 21.81 -1.20
CA ILE A 519 7.06 20.73 -1.84
C ILE A 519 5.56 21.01 -1.63
N VAL A 520 5.14 21.35 -0.42
CA VAL A 520 3.74 21.64 -0.09
C VAL A 520 3.22 22.80 -0.95
N GLY A 521 3.98 23.87 -1.11
CA GLY A 521 3.60 25.00 -1.97
C GLY A 521 3.43 24.62 -3.45
N LEU A 522 4.30 23.75 -3.98
CA LEU A 522 4.17 23.23 -5.35
C LEU A 522 3.00 22.26 -5.51
N LEU A 523 2.82 21.36 -4.54
CA LEU A 523 1.68 20.43 -4.52
C LEU A 523 0.36 21.18 -4.47
N ALA A 524 0.25 22.21 -3.62
CA ALA A 524 -0.97 22.99 -3.50
C ALA A 524 -1.43 23.58 -4.83
N ARG A 525 -0.54 24.24 -5.58
CA ARG A 525 -0.85 24.81 -6.90
C ARG A 525 -1.29 23.73 -7.88
N LYS A 526 -0.55 22.64 -7.97
CA LYS A 526 -0.84 21.55 -8.91
C LYS A 526 -2.17 20.84 -8.61
N LEU A 527 -2.42 20.60 -7.32
CA LEU A 527 -3.62 19.89 -6.87
C LEU A 527 -4.86 20.80 -6.94
N ALA A 528 -4.71 22.10 -6.69
CA ALA A 528 -5.79 23.09 -6.86
C ALA A 528 -6.29 23.14 -8.32
N ASP A 529 -5.39 23.23 -9.30
CA ASP A 529 -5.73 23.17 -10.72
C ASP A 529 -6.48 21.84 -11.05
N SER A 530 -6.03 20.74 -10.45
CA SER A 530 -6.62 19.42 -10.69
C SER A 530 -8.03 19.32 -10.08
N LEU A 531 -8.25 19.87 -8.88
CA LEU A 531 -9.55 19.87 -8.22
C LEU A 531 -10.54 20.78 -8.94
N ASP A 532 -10.11 21.95 -9.44
CA ASP A 532 -10.95 22.87 -10.22
C ASP A 532 -11.42 22.21 -11.52
N GLN A 533 -10.51 21.53 -12.25
CA GLN A 533 -10.86 20.79 -13.47
C GLN A 533 -11.84 19.64 -13.22
N ARG A 534 -11.86 19.08 -12.01
CA ARG A 534 -12.72 17.96 -11.61
C ARG A 534 -13.96 18.41 -10.84
N GLU A 535 -14.11 19.70 -10.56
CA GLU A 535 -15.21 20.25 -9.77
C GLU A 535 -15.31 19.62 -8.37
N GLN A 536 -14.16 19.34 -7.72
CA GLN A 536 -14.07 18.64 -6.44
C GLN A 536 -13.53 19.51 -5.29
N PHE A 537 -13.25 20.79 -5.51
CA PHE A 537 -12.75 21.66 -4.44
C PHE A 537 -13.75 21.79 -3.29
N SER A 538 -15.03 21.90 -3.59
CA SER A 538 -16.06 22.02 -2.54
C SER A 538 -16.16 20.78 -1.65
N LEU A 539 -15.81 19.59 -2.17
CA LEU A 539 -15.72 18.37 -1.36
C LEU A 539 -14.54 18.45 -0.38
N LEU A 540 -13.39 19.00 -0.81
CA LEU A 540 -12.26 19.26 0.07
C LEU A 540 -12.62 20.26 1.17
N GLU A 541 -13.18 21.42 0.78
CA GLU A 541 -13.49 22.55 1.65
C GLU A 541 -14.57 22.23 2.68
N SER A 542 -15.65 21.55 2.23
CA SER A 542 -16.88 21.38 3.01
C SER A 542 -16.99 20.02 3.71
N VAL A 543 -16.20 19.02 3.29
CA VAL A 543 -16.26 17.68 3.88
C VAL A 543 -14.90 17.25 4.43
N GLU A 544 -13.86 17.15 3.60
CA GLU A 544 -12.62 16.50 4.02
C GLU A 544 -11.86 17.28 5.11
N ILE A 545 -11.68 18.60 4.93
CA ILE A 545 -11.02 19.44 5.94
C ILE A 545 -11.85 19.51 7.24
N PRO A 546 -13.17 19.78 7.22
CA PRO A 546 -13.98 19.73 8.43
C PRO A 546 -13.98 18.39 9.16
N VAL A 547 -14.04 17.27 8.45
CA VAL A 547 -13.91 15.94 9.06
C VAL A 547 -12.55 15.77 9.73
N SER A 548 -11.46 16.26 9.10
CA SER A 548 -10.12 16.21 9.69
C SER A 548 -10.07 16.90 11.06
N ARG A 549 -10.80 18.02 11.23
CA ARG A 549 -10.99 18.69 12.53
C ARG A 549 -11.70 17.80 13.55
N VAL A 550 -12.79 17.15 13.15
CA VAL A 550 -13.55 16.25 14.04
C VAL A 550 -12.67 15.05 14.44
N LEU A 551 -11.96 14.46 13.49
CA LEU A 551 -11.05 13.36 13.76
C LEU A 551 -9.91 13.74 14.69
N TYR A 552 -9.33 14.93 14.52
CA TYR A 552 -8.37 15.47 15.48
C TYR A 552 -8.93 15.53 16.90
N GLY A 553 -10.15 16.05 17.07
CA GLY A 553 -10.82 16.09 18.36
C GLY A 553 -11.05 14.70 18.98
N MET A 554 -11.43 13.73 18.16
CA MET A 554 -11.61 12.32 18.58
C MET A 554 -10.30 11.67 18.99
N GLU A 555 -9.24 11.87 18.21
CA GLU A 555 -7.90 11.35 18.49
C GLU A 555 -7.31 11.98 19.76
N HIS A 556 -7.48 13.28 19.93
CA HIS A 556 -7.07 14.00 21.14
C HIS A 556 -7.83 13.52 22.37
N ALA A 557 -9.14 13.34 22.27
CA ALA A 557 -9.96 12.82 23.35
C ALA A 557 -9.59 11.37 23.72
N GLY A 558 -9.34 10.52 22.74
CA GLY A 558 -9.16 9.10 22.93
C GLY A 558 -10.36 8.38 23.55
N ALA A 559 -10.31 7.08 23.67
CA ALA A 559 -11.35 6.24 24.27
C ALA A 559 -10.87 5.63 25.59
N GLN A 560 -11.61 5.84 26.67
CA GLN A 560 -11.29 5.29 27.99
C GLN A 560 -11.50 3.78 28.02
N VAL A 561 -10.59 3.04 28.65
CA VAL A 561 -10.70 1.59 28.84
C VAL A 561 -10.53 1.16 30.29
N ASP A 562 -11.27 0.12 30.68
CA ASP A 562 -11.05 -0.60 31.93
C ASP A 562 -9.90 -1.58 31.79
N MET A 563 -8.71 -1.17 32.21
CA MET A 563 -7.48 -1.96 32.11
C MET A 563 -7.58 -3.28 32.89
N ASN A 564 -8.25 -3.32 34.04
CA ASN A 564 -8.39 -4.54 34.82
C ASN A 564 -9.23 -5.57 34.08
N ARG A 565 -10.29 -5.11 33.43
CA ARG A 565 -11.16 -5.95 32.59
C ARG A 565 -10.41 -6.49 31.38
N LEU A 566 -9.63 -5.68 30.67
CA LEU A 566 -8.78 -6.13 29.56
C LEU A 566 -7.75 -7.17 30.00
N MET A 567 -7.08 -6.95 31.14
CA MET A 567 -6.11 -7.92 31.66
C MET A 567 -6.77 -9.26 32.02
N SER A 568 -7.92 -9.24 32.68
CA SER A 568 -8.69 -10.43 33.02
C SER A 568 -9.14 -11.20 31.77
N MET A 569 -9.64 -10.52 30.76
CA MET A 569 -9.99 -11.13 29.46
C MET A 569 -8.78 -11.79 28.79
N ARG A 570 -7.64 -11.12 28.78
CA ARG A 570 -6.41 -11.68 28.20
C ARG A 570 -6.01 -12.99 28.90
N GLU A 571 -6.07 -13.04 30.23
CA GLU A 571 -5.74 -14.23 31.01
C GLU A 571 -6.72 -15.37 30.71
N GLN A 572 -8.02 -15.09 30.66
CA GLN A 572 -9.04 -16.08 30.31
C GLN A 572 -8.85 -16.62 28.89
N LEU A 573 -8.65 -15.74 27.91
CA LEU A 573 -8.39 -16.13 26.52
C LEU A 573 -7.11 -16.94 26.36
N ALA A 574 -6.08 -16.65 27.16
CA ALA A 574 -4.86 -17.43 27.19
C ALA A 574 -5.09 -18.84 27.75
N ALA A 575 -5.87 -18.97 28.83
CA ALA A 575 -6.24 -20.26 29.41
C ALA A 575 -7.07 -21.11 28.43
N ASP A 576 -8.06 -20.49 27.77
CA ASP A 576 -8.89 -21.15 26.76
C ASP A 576 -8.08 -21.62 25.54
N ALA A 577 -7.15 -20.76 25.05
CA ALA A 577 -6.26 -21.12 23.95
C ALA A 577 -5.33 -22.30 24.31
N ASN A 578 -4.80 -22.32 25.52
CA ASN A 578 -3.94 -23.40 26.01
C ASN A 578 -4.74 -24.70 26.14
N TYR A 579 -5.96 -24.66 26.69
CA TYR A 579 -6.84 -25.82 26.77
C TYR A 579 -7.16 -26.39 25.37
N ALA A 580 -7.50 -25.52 24.43
CA ALA A 580 -7.75 -25.92 23.04
C ALA A 580 -6.49 -26.51 22.36
N GLN A 581 -5.31 -25.97 22.66
CA GLN A 581 -4.03 -26.48 22.16
C GLN A 581 -3.74 -27.88 22.70
N GLU A 582 -3.91 -28.11 24.01
CA GLU A 582 -3.69 -29.43 24.62
C GLU A 582 -4.69 -30.45 24.06
N THR A 583 -5.95 -30.05 23.88
CA THR A 583 -6.99 -30.87 23.25
C THR A 583 -6.59 -31.24 21.83
N ALA A 584 -6.14 -30.28 21.02
CA ALA A 584 -5.67 -30.53 19.65
C ALA A 584 -4.49 -31.52 19.64
N TRP A 585 -3.49 -31.36 20.53
CA TRP A 585 -2.37 -32.28 20.64
C TRP A 585 -2.78 -33.69 21.05
N GLN A 586 -3.76 -33.81 21.93
CA GLN A 586 -4.30 -35.09 22.33
C GLN A 586 -4.87 -35.87 21.12
N TYR A 587 -5.65 -35.20 20.27
CA TYR A 587 -6.23 -35.83 19.09
C TYR A 587 -5.23 -35.94 17.91
N ALA A 588 -4.20 -35.08 17.84
CA ALA A 588 -3.10 -35.23 16.91
C ALA A 588 -2.26 -36.48 17.23
N GLY A 589 -2.09 -36.79 18.54
CA GLY A 589 -1.22 -37.83 19.04
C GLY A 589 0.23 -37.42 19.28
N GLU A 590 0.55 -36.16 18.94
CA GLU A 590 1.86 -35.53 19.16
C GLU A 590 1.73 -34.02 19.38
N ARG A 591 2.77 -33.41 20.00
CA ARG A 591 2.84 -31.95 20.14
C ARG A 591 3.30 -31.33 18.83
N VAL A 592 2.48 -30.47 18.25
CA VAL A 592 2.71 -29.81 16.96
C VAL A 592 2.50 -28.32 17.07
N ASN A 593 3.16 -27.55 16.21
CA ASN A 593 2.86 -26.16 16.06
C ASN A 593 1.57 -25.95 15.25
N LEU A 594 0.49 -25.57 15.95
CA LEU A 594 -0.84 -25.34 15.36
C LEU A 594 -0.90 -24.09 14.44
N GLN A 595 0.16 -23.29 14.41
CA GLN A 595 0.29 -22.18 13.46
C GLN A 595 1.09 -22.56 12.20
N SER A 596 1.77 -23.72 12.19
CA SER A 596 2.57 -24.17 11.04
C SER A 596 1.69 -24.86 9.98
N PRO A 597 1.47 -24.25 8.79
CA PRO A 597 0.68 -24.90 7.72
C PRO A 597 1.27 -26.23 7.31
N LYS A 598 2.59 -26.39 7.31
CA LYS A 598 3.27 -27.62 6.91
C LYS A 598 3.00 -28.79 7.89
N GLN A 599 3.04 -28.52 9.21
CA GLN A 599 2.76 -29.54 10.21
C GLN A 599 1.28 -29.92 10.22
N LEU A 600 0.39 -28.93 10.05
CA LEU A 600 -1.04 -29.17 9.94
C LEU A 600 -1.40 -30.01 8.72
N GLN A 601 -0.77 -29.78 7.58
CA GLN A 601 -1.01 -30.56 6.37
C GLN A 601 -0.64 -32.02 6.57
N LYS A 602 0.48 -32.31 7.23
CA LYS A 602 0.86 -33.68 7.58
C LYS A 602 -0.20 -34.36 8.41
N ILE A 603 -0.64 -33.74 9.51
CA ILE A 603 -1.65 -34.30 10.41
C ILE A 603 -2.98 -34.50 9.68
N LEU A 604 -3.48 -33.49 9.01
CA LEU A 604 -4.81 -33.52 8.41
C LEU A 604 -4.89 -34.49 7.22
N PHE A 605 -3.88 -34.47 6.35
CA PHE A 605 -3.97 -35.16 5.06
C PHE A 605 -3.22 -36.51 5.05
N GLU A 606 -2.13 -36.64 5.83
CA GLU A 606 -1.37 -37.91 5.92
C GLU A 606 -1.84 -38.76 7.11
N ASP A 607 -1.83 -38.21 8.34
CA ASP A 607 -2.09 -38.99 9.55
C ASP A 607 -3.60 -39.25 9.79
N MET A 608 -4.47 -38.29 9.45
CA MET A 608 -5.93 -38.39 9.58
C MET A 608 -6.63 -38.80 8.28
N GLY A 609 -5.90 -38.79 7.13
CA GLY A 609 -6.41 -39.24 5.84
C GLY A 609 -7.52 -38.38 5.24
N LEU A 610 -7.62 -37.10 5.62
CA LEU A 610 -8.65 -36.20 5.10
C LEU A 610 -8.38 -35.82 3.65
N LYS A 611 -9.42 -35.55 2.87
CA LYS A 611 -9.24 -35.06 1.50
C LYS A 611 -8.63 -33.66 1.52
N PRO A 612 -7.53 -33.42 0.78
CA PRO A 612 -6.88 -32.13 0.77
C PRO A 612 -7.78 -30.98 0.29
N THR A 613 -7.52 -29.79 0.83
CA THR A 613 -8.13 -28.52 0.41
C THR A 613 -7.56 -28.03 -0.93
N LYS A 614 -8.03 -26.88 -1.42
CA LYS A 614 -7.45 -26.23 -2.60
C LYS A 614 -5.99 -25.87 -2.33
N LYS A 615 -5.15 -25.99 -3.36
CA LYS A 615 -3.77 -25.52 -3.29
C LYS A 615 -3.69 -24.01 -3.36
N THR A 616 -2.76 -23.44 -2.62
CA THR A 616 -2.34 -22.02 -2.73
C THR A 616 -1.55 -21.80 -4.03
N LYS A 617 -1.30 -20.54 -4.40
CA LYS A 617 -0.41 -20.21 -5.53
C LYS A 617 0.99 -20.82 -5.39
N THR A 618 1.46 -21.03 -4.17
CA THR A 618 2.75 -21.66 -3.85
C THR A 618 2.72 -23.20 -3.81
N GLY A 619 1.62 -23.81 -4.23
CA GLY A 619 1.48 -25.29 -4.33
C GLY A 619 1.12 -26.02 -3.02
N SER A 620 1.10 -25.33 -1.88
CA SER A 620 0.72 -25.88 -0.58
C SER A 620 -0.81 -25.91 -0.44
N TYR A 621 -1.35 -26.85 0.34
CA TYR A 621 -2.78 -26.87 0.62
C TYR A 621 -3.17 -25.76 1.60
N THR A 622 -4.29 -25.07 1.35
CA THR A 622 -4.74 -24.02 2.25
C THR A 622 -5.25 -24.59 3.57
N THR A 623 -4.84 -23.96 4.68
CA THR A 623 -5.28 -24.28 6.04
C THR A 623 -5.89 -23.07 6.75
N ASN A 624 -6.48 -22.13 5.98
CA ASN A 624 -7.21 -21.00 6.57
C ASN A 624 -8.49 -21.45 7.26
N ALA A 625 -9.08 -20.59 8.07
CA ALA A 625 -10.27 -20.92 8.88
C ALA A 625 -11.42 -21.49 8.03
N ALA A 626 -11.72 -20.88 6.88
CA ALA A 626 -12.79 -21.33 5.99
C ALA A 626 -12.51 -22.74 5.42
N ALA A 627 -11.26 -23.02 5.02
CA ALA A 627 -10.88 -24.34 4.53
C ALA A 627 -10.94 -25.40 5.63
N LEU A 628 -10.53 -25.05 6.86
CA LEU A 628 -10.63 -25.95 8.01
C LEU A 628 -12.07 -26.21 8.41
N GLN A 629 -12.96 -25.22 8.33
CA GLN A 629 -14.39 -25.39 8.57
C GLN A 629 -15.01 -26.37 7.57
N VAL A 630 -14.70 -26.21 6.27
CA VAL A 630 -15.15 -27.14 5.23
C VAL A 630 -14.62 -28.57 5.47
N LEU A 631 -13.37 -28.70 5.94
CA LEU A 631 -12.81 -30.01 6.32
C LEU A 631 -13.55 -30.60 7.49
N ARG A 632 -13.86 -29.80 8.51
CA ARG A 632 -14.60 -30.21 9.68
C ARG A 632 -15.99 -30.73 9.30
N ASP A 633 -16.72 -30.01 8.46
CA ASP A 633 -18.07 -30.41 8.02
C ASP A 633 -18.06 -31.71 7.18
N ARG A 634 -16.98 -31.92 6.42
CA ARG A 634 -16.78 -33.17 5.63
C ARG A 634 -16.29 -34.36 6.45
N SER A 635 -15.81 -34.13 7.66
CA SER A 635 -15.23 -35.13 8.54
C SER A 635 -16.31 -35.80 9.41
N TYR A 636 -17.59 -35.57 9.13
CA TYR A 636 -18.71 -36.23 9.86
C TYR A 636 -18.53 -37.75 9.85
N GLY A 637 -18.52 -38.39 11.06
CA GLY A 637 -18.24 -39.81 11.24
C GLY A 637 -16.78 -40.17 11.53
N ASN A 638 -15.85 -39.19 11.50
CA ASN A 638 -14.47 -39.32 11.99
C ASN A 638 -14.29 -38.45 13.25
N ASP A 639 -14.64 -39.01 14.40
CA ASP A 639 -14.64 -38.28 15.68
C ASP A 639 -13.28 -37.67 16.01
N ARG A 640 -12.16 -38.39 15.72
CA ARG A 640 -10.81 -37.90 15.96
C ARG A 640 -10.54 -36.63 15.14
N ALA A 641 -10.86 -36.63 13.86
CA ALA A 641 -10.66 -35.49 12.98
C ALA A 641 -11.57 -34.33 13.35
N CYS A 642 -12.83 -34.60 13.70
CA CYS A 642 -13.77 -33.55 14.14
C CYS A 642 -13.25 -32.85 15.41
N GLN A 643 -12.86 -33.60 16.43
CA GLN A 643 -12.35 -33.05 17.69
C GLN A 643 -11.04 -32.27 17.51
N PHE A 644 -10.15 -32.77 16.66
CA PHE A 644 -8.92 -32.03 16.32
C PHE A 644 -9.23 -30.71 15.63
N LEU A 645 -10.12 -30.72 14.61
CA LEU A 645 -10.46 -29.51 13.85
C LEU A 645 -11.23 -28.51 14.72
N ASP A 646 -12.15 -28.94 15.56
CA ASP A 646 -12.86 -28.08 16.50
C ASP A 646 -11.89 -27.43 17.50
N ALA A 647 -10.95 -28.21 18.06
CA ALA A 647 -9.92 -27.68 18.95
C ALA A 647 -8.94 -26.72 18.23
N LEU A 648 -8.55 -27.03 17.00
CA LEU A 648 -7.68 -26.17 16.20
C LEU A 648 -8.35 -24.83 15.85
N LEU A 649 -9.62 -24.86 15.44
CA LEU A 649 -10.39 -23.66 15.15
C LEU A 649 -10.56 -22.79 16.40
N LEU A 650 -10.93 -23.41 17.53
CA LEU A 650 -11.05 -22.72 18.82
C LEU A 650 -9.71 -22.10 19.25
N HIS A 651 -8.61 -22.86 19.16
CA HIS A 651 -7.28 -22.33 19.49
C HIS A 651 -6.92 -21.09 18.68
N ARG A 652 -7.19 -21.10 17.37
CA ARG A 652 -6.92 -19.95 16.50
C ARG A 652 -7.81 -18.76 16.83
N GLU A 653 -9.09 -18.99 17.09
CA GLU A 653 -10.04 -17.95 17.50
C GLU A 653 -9.58 -17.28 18.80
N LYS A 654 -9.30 -18.07 19.86
CA LYS A 654 -8.90 -17.55 21.17
C LYS A 654 -7.56 -16.79 21.10
N ASN A 655 -6.60 -17.29 20.32
CA ASN A 655 -5.33 -16.56 20.11
C ASN A 655 -5.52 -15.25 19.34
N LYS A 656 -6.41 -15.22 18.33
CA LYS A 656 -6.70 -13.95 17.62
C LYS A 656 -7.32 -12.92 18.57
N LEU A 657 -8.30 -13.33 19.37
CA LEU A 657 -8.94 -12.45 20.36
C LEU A 657 -7.96 -11.99 21.44
N LYS A 658 -7.15 -12.92 21.95
CA LYS A 658 -6.07 -12.58 22.90
C LYS A 658 -5.11 -11.53 22.34
N GLN A 659 -4.75 -11.65 21.06
CA GLN A 659 -3.88 -10.67 20.41
C GLN A 659 -4.55 -9.31 20.26
N ILE A 660 -5.84 -9.26 19.94
CA ILE A 660 -6.60 -8.00 19.91
C ILE A 660 -6.58 -7.35 21.30
N VAL A 661 -6.91 -8.10 22.34
CA VAL A 661 -6.90 -7.57 23.72
C VAL A 661 -5.51 -7.12 24.13
N GLN A 662 -4.46 -7.88 23.81
CA GLN A 662 -3.06 -7.48 24.10
C GLN A 662 -2.71 -6.16 23.38
N THR A 663 -3.09 -6.01 22.12
CA THR A 663 -2.87 -4.78 21.36
C THR A 663 -3.56 -3.57 22.01
N LEU A 664 -4.79 -3.75 22.54
CA LEU A 664 -5.49 -2.69 23.28
C LEU A 664 -4.79 -2.32 24.59
N ILE A 665 -4.29 -3.33 25.33
CA ILE A 665 -3.52 -3.11 26.56
C ILE A 665 -2.23 -2.32 26.26
N ASP A 666 -1.51 -2.71 25.22
CA ASP A 666 -0.23 -2.08 24.85
C ASP A 666 -0.43 -0.65 24.29
N ALA A 667 -1.57 -0.40 23.63
CA ALA A 667 -1.92 0.91 23.07
C ALA A 667 -2.50 1.89 24.10
N THR A 668 -2.86 1.42 25.31
CA THR A 668 -3.42 2.30 26.34
C THR A 668 -2.34 3.25 26.85
N ASN A 669 -2.58 4.55 26.71
CA ASN A 669 -1.71 5.58 27.22
C ASN A 669 -1.69 5.55 28.77
N ARG A 670 -0.48 5.54 29.35
CA ARG A 670 -0.30 5.42 30.80
C ARG A 670 -0.63 6.71 31.57
N SER A 671 -0.65 7.85 30.91
CA SER A 671 -0.90 9.15 31.53
C SER A 671 -2.36 9.38 31.85
N ASP A 672 -3.28 8.91 30.99
CA ASP A 672 -4.72 9.17 31.09
C ASP A 672 -5.59 7.89 31.05
N GLY A 673 -5.00 6.72 30.77
CA GLY A 673 -5.72 5.45 30.68
C GLY A 673 -6.58 5.30 29.42
N ARG A 674 -6.35 6.12 28.38
CA ARG A 674 -7.14 6.15 27.14
C ARG A 674 -6.38 5.55 25.97
N ILE A 675 -7.11 5.09 24.97
CA ILE A 675 -6.55 4.64 23.69
C ILE A 675 -6.75 5.76 22.67
N HIS A 676 -5.66 6.33 22.20
CA HIS A 676 -5.62 7.32 21.13
C HIS A 676 -5.30 6.65 19.82
N THR A 677 -6.32 6.13 19.13
CA THR A 677 -6.16 5.57 17.79
C THR A 677 -5.93 6.69 16.78
N THR A 678 -5.28 6.38 15.67
CA THR A 678 -5.18 7.29 14.52
C THR A 678 -6.27 6.94 13.51
N PHE A 679 -7.07 7.91 13.08
CA PHE A 679 -8.05 7.75 12.01
C PHE A 679 -7.47 8.18 10.66
N GLU A 680 -7.42 7.27 9.71
CA GLU A 680 -6.91 7.54 8.37
C GLU A 680 -8.04 7.88 7.39
N GLN A 681 -7.94 9.06 6.75
CA GLN A 681 -8.89 9.53 5.74
C GLN A 681 -8.54 9.13 4.32
N THR A 682 -7.27 8.80 4.06
CA THR A 682 -6.70 8.73 2.71
C THR A 682 -6.36 7.32 2.25
N VAL A 683 -6.65 6.29 3.06
CA VAL A 683 -6.29 4.89 2.76
C VAL A 683 -7.36 4.19 1.92
N ALA A 684 -8.64 4.34 2.27
CA ALA A 684 -9.71 3.65 1.55
C ALA A 684 -10.15 4.46 0.33
N ALA A 685 -9.94 3.94 -0.87
CA ALA A 685 -10.33 4.60 -2.13
C ALA A 685 -11.84 4.89 -2.28
N THR A 686 -12.68 4.34 -1.41
CA THR A 686 -14.13 4.58 -1.36
C THR A 686 -14.52 5.78 -0.49
N GLY A 687 -13.60 6.45 0.18
CA GLY A 687 -13.93 7.54 1.13
C GLY A 687 -14.12 7.10 2.57
N ARG A 688 -14.17 5.79 2.86
CA ARG A 688 -14.30 5.30 4.23
C ARG A 688 -13.08 5.66 5.08
N LEU A 689 -13.33 5.90 6.37
CA LEU A 689 -12.27 6.04 7.36
C LEU A 689 -11.73 4.67 7.74
N SER A 690 -10.46 4.60 8.10
CA SER A 690 -9.87 3.45 8.76
C SER A 690 -9.20 3.87 10.07
N SER A 691 -8.95 2.93 10.96
CA SER A 691 -8.35 3.15 12.26
C SER A 691 -7.06 2.33 12.35
N VAL A 692 -5.97 2.94 12.82
CA VAL A 692 -4.67 2.30 13.00
C VAL A 692 -4.07 2.68 14.36
N ASP A 693 -3.16 1.91 14.84
CA ASP A 693 -2.38 2.11 16.07
C ASP A 693 -3.19 2.43 17.35
N PRO A 694 -4.19 1.60 17.75
CA PRO A 694 -4.57 0.30 17.22
C PRO A 694 -5.74 0.35 16.24
N ASN A 695 -5.92 -0.67 15.38
CA ASN A 695 -7.11 -0.78 14.56
C ASN A 695 -8.33 -1.24 15.37
N LEU A 696 -9.16 -0.29 15.79
CA LEU A 696 -10.37 -0.54 16.58
C LEU A 696 -11.52 -1.13 15.74
N GLN A 697 -11.48 -0.98 14.41
CA GLN A 697 -12.48 -1.57 13.49
C GLN A 697 -12.36 -3.10 13.39
N ASN A 698 -11.25 -3.68 13.86
CA ASN A 698 -11.03 -5.13 13.94
C ASN A 698 -11.72 -5.80 15.13
N ILE A 699 -12.30 -5.04 16.06
CA ILE A 699 -13.06 -5.59 17.20
C ILE A 699 -14.36 -6.18 16.64
N PRO A 700 -14.59 -7.51 16.81
CA PRO A 700 -15.77 -8.15 16.24
C PRO A 700 -17.06 -7.57 16.80
N ASN A 701 -18.05 -7.32 15.94
CA ASN A 701 -19.33 -6.73 16.38
C ASN A 701 -20.39 -7.79 16.73
N ARG A 702 -20.40 -8.94 16.04
CA ARG A 702 -21.52 -9.89 16.04
C ARG A 702 -21.35 -11.10 16.97
N ASP A 703 -20.12 -11.41 17.35
CA ASP A 703 -19.86 -12.57 18.21
C ASP A 703 -19.82 -12.18 19.71
N PRO A 704 -20.07 -13.13 20.62
CA PRO A 704 -20.07 -12.87 22.06
C PRO A 704 -18.73 -12.34 22.59
N ALA A 705 -17.62 -12.83 22.02
CA ALA A 705 -16.27 -12.42 22.46
C ALA A 705 -15.96 -10.97 22.06
N GLY A 706 -16.38 -10.55 20.88
CA GLY A 706 -16.25 -9.16 20.46
C GLY A 706 -17.08 -8.21 21.32
N ARG A 707 -18.30 -8.61 21.69
CA ARG A 707 -19.13 -7.89 22.64
C ARG A 707 -18.45 -7.75 24.01
N GLU A 708 -17.83 -8.79 24.48
CA GLU A 708 -17.07 -8.75 25.72
C GLU A 708 -15.91 -7.76 25.65
N ILE A 709 -15.17 -7.69 24.54
CA ILE A 709 -14.10 -6.70 24.33
C ILE A 709 -14.66 -5.27 24.35
N ARG A 710 -15.81 -5.03 23.69
CA ARG A 710 -16.47 -3.72 23.68
C ARG A 710 -16.87 -3.27 25.08
N SER A 711 -17.21 -4.18 25.98
CA SER A 711 -17.54 -3.86 27.36
C SER A 711 -16.37 -3.30 28.19
N ALA A 712 -15.13 -3.41 27.70
CA ALA A 712 -13.97 -2.79 28.33
C ALA A 712 -13.85 -1.28 28.01
N PHE A 713 -14.57 -0.77 27.01
CA PHE A 713 -14.62 0.66 26.73
C PHE A 713 -15.68 1.31 27.59
N VAL A 714 -15.29 2.26 28.41
CA VAL A 714 -16.12 2.88 29.47
C VAL A 714 -16.05 4.40 29.35
N PRO A 715 -17.01 5.16 29.93
CA PRO A 715 -16.90 6.61 30.03
C PRO A 715 -15.66 7.01 30.84
N GLY A 716 -14.97 8.06 30.39
CA GLY A 716 -13.84 8.63 31.13
C GLY A 716 -14.26 9.50 32.30
N GLU A 717 -13.27 10.02 33.04
CA GLU A 717 -13.52 10.94 34.15
C GLU A 717 -14.30 12.18 33.68
N GLY A 718 -15.38 12.53 34.39
CA GLY A 718 -16.28 13.62 34.03
C GLY A 718 -17.43 13.23 33.08
N PHE A 719 -17.53 11.96 32.65
CA PHE A 719 -18.62 11.44 31.83
C PHE A 719 -19.38 10.33 32.56
N GLU A 720 -20.69 10.21 32.31
CA GLU A 720 -21.55 9.24 33.01
C GLU A 720 -21.90 8.00 32.17
N SER A 721 -21.87 8.11 30.84
CA SER A 721 -22.29 7.03 29.93
C SER A 721 -21.66 7.18 28.54
N LEU A 722 -21.79 6.13 27.75
CA LEU A 722 -21.54 6.15 26.32
C LEU A 722 -22.85 6.10 25.55
N LEU A 723 -22.95 6.89 24.47
CA LEU A 723 -24.01 6.82 23.47
C LEU A 723 -23.44 6.14 22.24
N SER A 724 -24.11 5.09 21.74
CA SER A 724 -23.88 4.50 20.42
C SER A 724 -25.01 4.90 19.48
N SER A 725 -24.67 5.35 18.28
CA SER A 725 -25.62 5.72 17.24
C SER A 725 -25.19 5.09 15.91
N ASP A 726 -26.02 4.19 15.36
CA ASP A 726 -25.68 3.38 14.17
C ASP A 726 -26.73 3.53 13.07
N TYR A 727 -26.28 3.65 11.83
CA TYR A 727 -27.17 3.69 10.68
C TYR A 727 -27.78 2.32 10.37
N SER A 728 -29.08 2.27 10.24
CA SER A 728 -29.81 1.08 9.81
C SER A 728 -29.76 0.93 8.29
N GLN A 729 -28.94 -0.02 7.77
CA GLN A 729 -28.92 -0.44 6.36
C GLN A 729 -28.67 0.71 5.36
N VAL A 730 -27.78 1.63 5.69
CA VAL A 730 -27.51 2.85 4.92
C VAL A 730 -27.22 2.57 3.44
N GLU A 731 -26.42 1.57 3.11
CA GLU A 731 -26.06 1.24 1.72
C GLU A 731 -27.26 0.76 0.89
N LEU A 732 -28.20 0.03 1.48
CA LEU A 732 -29.42 -0.38 0.78
C LEU A 732 -30.40 0.78 0.59
N ARG A 733 -30.43 1.72 1.53
CA ARG A 733 -31.22 2.98 1.40
C ARG A 733 -30.67 3.85 0.28
N ILE A 734 -29.34 3.99 0.21
CA ILE A 734 -28.66 4.70 -0.89
C ILE A 734 -28.93 4.00 -2.24
N MET A 735 -28.86 2.68 -2.31
CA MET A 735 -29.18 1.95 -3.53
C MET A 735 -30.64 2.16 -3.98
N ALA A 736 -31.58 2.18 -3.04
CA ALA A 736 -32.98 2.46 -3.34
C ALA A 736 -33.17 3.87 -3.88
N ASP A 737 -32.54 4.86 -3.27
CA ASP A 737 -32.60 6.26 -3.68
C ASP A 737 -31.98 6.48 -5.06
N LEU A 738 -30.73 6.03 -5.26
CA LEU A 738 -29.99 6.22 -6.53
C LEU A 738 -30.63 5.46 -7.70
N SER A 739 -31.25 4.30 -7.46
CA SER A 739 -31.98 3.57 -8.51
C SER A 739 -33.33 4.17 -8.83
N GLY A 740 -33.94 4.90 -7.87
CA GLY A 740 -35.30 5.39 -8.00
C GLY A 740 -36.34 4.27 -8.10
N ASP A 741 -36.07 3.09 -7.55
CA ASP A 741 -36.99 1.96 -7.57
C ASP A 741 -38.10 2.14 -6.55
N GLU A 742 -39.31 2.42 -7.01
CA GLU A 742 -40.45 2.77 -6.16
C GLU A 742 -40.84 1.67 -5.20
N ALA A 743 -40.70 0.39 -5.61
CA ALA A 743 -41.04 -0.73 -4.76
C ALA A 743 -40.03 -0.88 -3.61
N LEU A 744 -38.74 -0.61 -3.87
CA LEU A 744 -37.70 -0.66 -2.87
C LEU A 744 -37.77 0.56 -1.92
N ILE A 745 -38.08 1.76 -2.46
CA ILE A 745 -38.32 2.98 -1.66
C ILE A 745 -39.51 2.77 -0.72
N GLU A 746 -40.62 2.21 -1.21
CA GLU A 746 -41.79 1.92 -0.39
C GLU A 746 -41.51 0.87 0.67
N ALA A 747 -40.65 -0.12 0.37
CA ALA A 747 -40.24 -1.11 1.38
C ALA A 747 -39.62 -0.44 2.63
N PHE A 748 -38.80 0.59 2.44
CA PHE A 748 -38.21 1.36 3.55
C PHE A 748 -39.21 2.28 4.24
N ARG A 749 -40.14 2.88 3.48
CA ARG A 749 -41.17 3.79 4.03
C ARG A 749 -42.27 3.07 4.81
N SER A 750 -42.47 1.78 4.55
CA SER A 750 -43.56 0.97 5.13
C SER A 750 -43.43 0.78 6.65
N GLY A 751 -42.24 1.01 7.26
CA GLY A 751 -41.97 0.77 8.69
C GLY A 751 -42.00 -0.71 9.10
N ARG A 752 -42.08 -1.66 8.14
CA ARG A 752 -42.05 -3.12 8.36
C ARG A 752 -40.60 -3.63 8.36
N ASP A 753 -40.39 -4.91 8.81
CA ASP A 753 -39.10 -5.55 8.63
C ASP A 753 -38.74 -5.58 7.12
N PHE A 754 -37.78 -4.77 6.75
CA PHE A 754 -37.39 -4.52 5.36
C PHE A 754 -37.11 -5.84 4.61
N HIS A 755 -36.32 -6.74 5.21
CA HIS A 755 -35.97 -7.99 4.54
C HIS A 755 -37.13 -8.96 4.42
N LYS A 756 -38.05 -8.97 5.37
CA LYS A 756 -39.29 -9.75 5.24
C LYS A 756 -40.21 -9.17 4.16
N TYR A 757 -40.33 -7.86 4.11
CA TYR A 757 -41.16 -7.18 3.13
C TYR A 757 -40.61 -7.38 1.72
N VAL A 758 -39.33 -7.16 1.51
CA VAL A 758 -38.68 -7.43 0.22
C VAL A 758 -38.77 -8.91 -0.16
N ALA A 759 -38.64 -9.83 0.80
CA ALA A 759 -38.83 -11.27 0.54
C ALA A 759 -40.27 -11.58 0.09
N SER A 760 -41.26 -10.93 0.67
CA SER A 760 -42.68 -11.14 0.27
C SER A 760 -42.91 -10.72 -1.17
N LEU A 761 -42.31 -9.63 -1.62
CA LEU A 761 -42.38 -9.18 -3.02
C LEU A 761 -41.65 -10.13 -3.98
N VAL A 762 -40.44 -10.60 -3.60
CA VAL A 762 -39.62 -11.49 -4.44
C VAL A 762 -40.24 -12.88 -4.58
N TYR A 763 -40.73 -13.43 -3.48
CA TYR A 763 -41.34 -14.81 -3.48
C TYR A 763 -42.84 -14.81 -3.80
N GLY A 764 -43.48 -13.65 -3.78
CA GLY A 764 -44.92 -13.50 -4.08
C GLY A 764 -45.82 -14.10 -2.98
N VAL A 765 -45.39 -14.10 -1.72
CA VAL A 765 -46.14 -14.62 -0.56
C VAL A 765 -46.35 -13.53 0.49
N PRO A 766 -47.41 -13.65 1.33
CA PRO A 766 -47.65 -12.67 2.41
C PRO A 766 -46.46 -12.52 3.35
N VAL A 767 -46.25 -11.32 3.92
CA VAL A 767 -45.11 -11.02 4.80
C VAL A 767 -45.03 -11.97 6.01
N ASP A 768 -46.20 -12.33 6.56
CA ASP A 768 -46.30 -13.21 7.75
C ASP A 768 -45.97 -14.65 7.45
N GLU A 769 -46.00 -15.06 6.18
CA GLU A 769 -45.67 -16.44 5.72
C GLU A 769 -44.19 -16.58 5.33
N ILE A 770 -43.41 -15.46 5.34
CA ILE A 770 -41.98 -15.51 4.99
C ILE A 770 -41.19 -16.29 6.04
N THR A 771 -40.49 -17.33 5.58
CA THR A 771 -39.61 -18.13 6.43
C THR A 771 -38.31 -17.44 6.77
N SER A 772 -37.64 -17.87 7.84
CA SER A 772 -36.29 -17.32 8.20
C SER A 772 -35.28 -17.51 7.07
N ASP A 773 -35.35 -18.64 6.34
CA ASP A 773 -34.43 -18.90 5.21
C ASP A 773 -34.69 -17.97 4.04
N GLN A 774 -35.96 -17.75 3.66
CA GLN A 774 -36.31 -16.78 2.60
C GLN A 774 -35.88 -15.37 2.95
N ARG A 775 -36.08 -14.95 4.21
CA ARG A 775 -35.61 -13.66 4.71
C ARG A 775 -34.08 -13.55 4.63
N SER A 776 -33.37 -14.59 5.06
CA SER A 776 -31.89 -14.65 5.03
C SER A 776 -31.36 -14.66 3.60
N HIS A 777 -32.01 -15.40 2.69
CA HIS A 777 -31.65 -15.43 1.26
C HIS A 777 -31.78 -14.04 0.62
N VAL A 778 -32.87 -13.34 0.85
CA VAL A 778 -33.09 -11.99 0.31
C VAL A 778 -32.14 -10.98 0.94
N LYS A 779 -31.88 -11.08 2.24
CA LYS A 779 -30.87 -10.25 2.91
C LYS A 779 -29.50 -10.41 2.26
N ALA A 780 -29.03 -11.64 2.13
CA ALA A 780 -27.73 -11.91 1.51
C ALA A 780 -27.67 -11.48 0.04
N MET A 781 -28.78 -11.59 -0.69
CA MET A 781 -28.87 -11.17 -2.08
C MET A 781 -28.85 -9.66 -2.23
N SER A 782 -29.63 -8.92 -1.44
CA SER A 782 -29.66 -7.44 -1.49
C SER A 782 -28.28 -6.84 -1.28
N TYR A 783 -27.55 -7.31 -0.25
CA TYR A 783 -26.17 -6.90 -0.03
C TYR A 783 -25.22 -7.43 -1.11
N GLY A 784 -25.37 -8.70 -1.50
CA GLY A 784 -24.53 -9.30 -2.55
C GLY A 784 -24.60 -8.56 -3.88
N LEU A 785 -25.78 -8.07 -4.27
CA LEU A 785 -25.95 -7.28 -5.49
C LEU A 785 -25.31 -5.89 -5.36
N ALA A 786 -25.46 -5.23 -4.22
CA ALA A 786 -24.82 -3.96 -3.95
C ALA A 786 -23.27 -4.07 -4.02
N TYR A 787 -22.73 -5.23 -3.66
CA TYR A 787 -21.29 -5.52 -3.74
C TYR A 787 -20.84 -6.19 -5.05
N GLY A 788 -21.70 -6.29 -6.05
CA GLY A 788 -21.36 -6.90 -7.35
C GLY A 788 -21.05 -8.40 -7.27
N LEU A 789 -21.67 -9.14 -6.33
CA LEU A 789 -21.42 -10.56 -6.15
C LEU A 789 -21.92 -11.36 -7.36
N SER A 790 -21.06 -12.24 -7.89
CA SER A 790 -21.46 -13.13 -8.99
C SER A 790 -22.48 -14.18 -8.50
N THR A 791 -23.24 -14.76 -9.43
CA THR A 791 -24.18 -15.87 -9.15
C THR A 791 -23.50 -17.02 -8.41
N TYR A 792 -22.25 -17.33 -8.78
CA TYR A 792 -21.45 -18.35 -8.08
C TYR A 792 -21.12 -17.91 -6.64
N GLY A 793 -20.67 -16.67 -6.43
CA GLY A 793 -20.42 -16.13 -5.10
C GLY A 793 -21.66 -16.17 -4.22
N LEU A 794 -22.81 -15.75 -4.77
CA LEU A 794 -24.11 -15.81 -4.10
C LEU A 794 -24.50 -17.25 -3.72
N SER A 795 -24.34 -18.22 -4.63
CA SER A 795 -24.63 -19.62 -4.37
C SER A 795 -23.80 -20.21 -3.23
N GLN A 796 -22.50 -19.81 -3.15
CA GLN A 796 -21.63 -20.23 -2.04
C GLN A 796 -22.03 -19.59 -0.70
N GLN A 797 -22.40 -18.32 -0.72
CA GLN A 797 -22.83 -17.59 0.49
C GLN A 797 -24.14 -18.15 1.06
N LEU A 798 -25.05 -18.53 0.20
CA LEU A 798 -26.38 -19.07 0.59
C LEU A 798 -26.36 -20.59 0.81
N GLY A 799 -25.31 -21.30 0.44
CA GLY A 799 -25.26 -22.77 0.50
C GLY A 799 -26.23 -23.48 -0.47
N ILE A 800 -26.65 -22.80 -1.55
CA ILE A 800 -27.57 -23.30 -2.57
C ILE A 800 -26.87 -23.58 -3.90
N LYS A 801 -27.56 -24.29 -4.80
CA LYS A 801 -26.99 -24.55 -6.14
C LYS A 801 -26.91 -23.28 -7.00
N PRO A 802 -25.93 -23.14 -7.90
CA PRO A 802 -25.80 -21.97 -8.78
C PRO A 802 -27.07 -21.69 -9.61
N GLY A 803 -27.80 -22.72 -10.06
CA GLY A 803 -29.07 -22.55 -10.79
C GLY A 803 -30.20 -21.98 -9.93
N GLU A 804 -30.23 -22.31 -8.64
CA GLU A 804 -31.19 -21.73 -7.67
C GLU A 804 -30.84 -20.27 -7.38
N ALA A 805 -29.55 -19.97 -7.19
CA ALA A 805 -29.07 -18.59 -7.02
C ALA A 805 -29.38 -17.71 -8.23
N GLU A 806 -29.24 -18.24 -9.46
CA GLU A 806 -29.57 -17.53 -10.68
C GLU A 806 -31.09 -17.28 -10.82
N SER A 807 -31.91 -18.28 -10.42
CA SER A 807 -33.38 -18.11 -10.41
C SER A 807 -33.81 -17.04 -9.43
N LEU A 808 -33.22 -17.04 -8.22
CA LEU A 808 -33.51 -16.05 -7.20
C LEU A 808 -33.09 -14.63 -7.62
N LYS A 809 -31.93 -14.51 -8.24
CA LYS A 809 -31.43 -13.24 -8.81
C LYS A 809 -32.37 -12.71 -9.89
N ARG A 810 -32.87 -13.56 -10.78
CA ARG A 810 -33.86 -13.19 -11.80
C ARG A 810 -35.16 -12.69 -11.18
N GLN A 811 -35.66 -13.38 -10.16
CA GLN A 811 -36.87 -12.97 -9.44
C GLN A 811 -36.68 -11.59 -8.79
N TYR A 812 -35.56 -11.38 -8.15
CA TYR A 812 -35.22 -10.10 -7.52
C TYR A 812 -35.24 -8.96 -8.56
N PHE A 813 -34.56 -9.10 -9.69
CA PHE A 813 -34.53 -8.09 -10.74
C PHE A 813 -35.85 -7.95 -11.52
N ALA A 814 -36.67 -8.98 -11.56
CA ALA A 814 -38.04 -8.85 -12.08
C ALA A 814 -38.92 -8.02 -11.15
N THR A 815 -38.67 -8.05 -9.83
CA THR A 815 -39.36 -7.24 -8.84
C THR A 815 -38.81 -5.81 -8.78
N PHE A 816 -37.49 -5.66 -8.85
CA PHE A 816 -36.76 -4.39 -8.72
C PHE A 816 -36.02 -4.05 -10.02
N GLY A 817 -36.76 -3.77 -11.09
CA GLY A 817 -36.20 -3.55 -12.41
C GLY A 817 -35.29 -2.31 -12.51
N LYS A 818 -35.65 -1.23 -11.83
CA LYS A 818 -34.83 0.00 -11.81
C LYS A 818 -33.49 -0.20 -11.08
N VAL A 819 -33.41 -1.07 -10.08
CA VAL A 819 -32.13 -1.45 -9.46
C VAL A 819 -31.21 -2.12 -10.48
N HIS A 820 -31.76 -3.02 -11.29
CA HIS A 820 -30.98 -3.67 -12.35
C HIS A 820 -30.47 -2.68 -13.39
N GLU A 821 -31.35 -1.83 -13.90
CA GLU A 821 -30.99 -0.78 -14.87
C GLU A 821 -29.92 0.17 -14.30
N TYR A 822 -30.05 0.56 -13.03
CA TYR A 822 -29.06 1.40 -12.37
C TYR A 822 -27.68 0.72 -12.29
N LEU A 823 -27.62 -0.52 -11.82
CA LEU A 823 -26.35 -1.26 -11.69
C LEU A 823 -25.67 -1.46 -13.07
N GLU A 824 -26.43 -1.77 -14.13
CA GLU A 824 -25.88 -1.86 -15.49
C GLU A 824 -25.39 -0.51 -16.00
N SER A 825 -26.12 0.58 -15.68
CA SER A 825 -25.73 1.94 -16.06
C SER A 825 -24.43 2.40 -15.42
N LEU A 826 -24.15 1.98 -14.17
CA LEU A 826 -22.88 2.28 -13.48
C LEU A 826 -21.67 1.74 -14.22
N VAL A 827 -21.73 0.46 -14.63
CA VAL A 827 -20.63 -0.16 -15.37
C VAL A 827 -20.45 0.49 -16.74
N SER A 828 -21.56 0.76 -17.43
CA SER A 828 -21.53 1.40 -18.76
C SER A 828 -20.94 2.81 -18.68
N SER A 829 -21.41 3.62 -17.72
CA SER A 829 -20.90 4.97 -17.47
C SER A 829 -19.43 4.97 -17.05
N ALA A 830 -19.03 4.02 -16.18
CA ALA A 830 -17.63 3.89 -15.76
C ALA A 830 -16.69 3.50 -16.92
N ARG A 831 -17.16 2.67 -17.88
CA ARG A 831 -16.39 2.35 -19.09
C ARG A 831 -16.20 3.55 -20.00
N GLU A 832 -17.19 4.42 -20.08
CA GLU A 832 -17.17 5.63 -20.92
C GLU A 832 -16.34 6.73 -20.26
N LYS A 833 -16.68 7.12 -19.02
CA LYS A 833 -16.07 8.22 -18.28
C LYS A 833 -14.70 7.87 -17.67
N GLY A 834 -14.44 6.60 -17.40
CA GLY A 834 -13.27 6.11 -16.69
C GLY A 834 -13.39 6.14 -15.15
N TYR A 835 -14.48 6.64 -14.60
CA TYR A 835 -14.73 6.75 -13.17
C TYR A 835 -16.21 6.60 -12.81
N THR A 836 -16.49 6.40 -11.52
CA THR A 836 -17.82 6.56 -10.92
C THR A 836 -17.79 7.68 -9.89
N GLU A 837 -18.97 8.20 -9.56
CA GLU A 837 -19.15 9.31 -8.60
C GLU A 837 -20.13 8.92 -7.51
N THR A 838 -19.91 9.45 -6.30
CA THR A 838 -20.89 9.44 -5.20
C THR A 838 -21.94 10.53 -5.40
N ILE A 839 -22.97 10.55 -4.54
CA ILE A 839 -23.99 11.63 -4.52
C ILE A 839 -23.39 13.01 -4.30
N TYR A 840 -22.17 13.10 -3.74
CA TYR A 840 -21.46 14.35 -3.47
C TYR A 840 -20.28 14.59 -4.44
N GLY A 841 -20.18 13.84 -5.55
CA GLY A 841 -19.18 14.06 -6.59
C GLY A 841 -17.79 13.51 -6.27
N ARG A 842 -17.62 12.67 -5.22
CA ARG A 842 -16.36 11.96 -5.01
C ARG A 842 -16.15 10.97 -6.13
N ARG A 843 -14.99 11.03 -6.80
CA ARG A 843 -14.67 10.19 -7.93
C ARG A 843 -13.75 9.05 -7.54
N ARG A 844 -14.01 7.87 -8.11
CA ARG A 844 -13.07 6.74 -8.13
C ARG A 844 -12.84 6.29 -9.55
N TYR A 845 -11.57 6.10 -9.93
CA TYR A 845 -11.15 5.79 -11.30
C TYR A 845 -10.94 4.30 -11.49
N PHE A 846 -11.27 3.77 -12.70
CA PHE A 846 -11.22 2.34 -13.00
C PHE A 846 -10.50 2.05 -14.32
N PRO A 847 -9.18 2.25 -14.41
CA PRO A 847 -8.42 1.94 -15.62
C PRO A 847 -8.53 0.46 -16.02
N GLY A 848 -8.71 -0.44 -15.05
CA GLY A 848 -8.89 -1.88 -15.26
C GLY A 848 -10.11 -2.29 -16.10
N LEU A 849 -11.13 -1.44 -16.24
CA LEU A 849 -12.32 -1.71 -17.06
C LEU A 849 -11.99 -1.91 -18.55
N LYS A 850 -10.90 -1.33 -19.03
CA LYS A 850 -10.42 -1.44 -20.42
C LYS A 850 -9.29 -2.48 -20.58
N SER A 851 -8.97 -3.22 -19.51
CA SER A 851 -7.92 -4.24 -19.54
C SER A 851 -8.29 -5.39 -20.49
N PRO A 852 -7.35 -5.91 -21.28
CA PRO A 852 -7.56 -7.14 -22.06
C PRO A 852 -7.71 -8.37 -21.14
N ASN A 853 -7.17 -8.32 -19.92
CA ASN A 853 -7.26 -9.41 -18.94
C ASN A 853 -8.67 -9.44 -18.32
N ARG A 854 -9.37 -10.56 -18.53
CA ARG A 854 -10.75 -10.74 -18.04
C ARG A 854 -10.85 -10.65 -16.51
N ALA A 855 -9.89 -11.21 -15.77
CA ALA A 855 -9.93 -11.21 -14.30
C ALA A 855 -9.78 -9.78 -13.74
N VAL A 856 -8.91 -8.96 -14.34
CA VAL A 856 -8.74 -7.54 -13.99
C VAL A 856 -10.01 -6.77 -14.33
N ARG A 857 -10.59 -6.98 -15.51
CA ARG A 857 -11.82 -6.33 -15.93
C ARG A 857 -12.99 -6.69 -15.01
N ASP A 858 -13.19 -7.99 -14.72
CA ASP A 858 -14.26 -8.45 -13.83
C ASP A 858 -14.10 -7.89 -12.40
N ALA A 859 -12.87 -7.71 -11.92
CA ALA A 859 -12.59 -7.07 -10.64
C ALA A 859 -12.91 -5.57 -10.65
N ALA A 860 -12.52 -4.85 -11.72
CA ALA A 860 -12.82 -3.43 -11.90
C ALA A 860 -14.33 -3.19 -12.03
N GLU A 861 -15.08 -4.06 -12.71
CA GLU A 861 -16.54 -3.97 -12.82
C GLU A 861 -17.21 -4.10 -11.43
N ARG A 862 -16.79 -5.07 -10.61
CA ARG A 862 -17.30 -5.19 -9.24
C ARG A 862 -16.98 -3.97 -8.39
N ALA A 863 -15.77 -3.43 -8.51
CA ALA A 863 -15.37 -2.23 -7.78
C ALA A 863 -16.17 -1.00 -8.25
N ALA A 864 -16.46 -0.88 -9.55
CA ALA A 864 -17.26 0.21 -10.11
C ALA A 864 -18.74 0.15 -9.65
N LEU A 865 -19.30 -1.04 -9.46
CA LEU A 865 -20.65 -1.22 -8.90
C LEU A 865 -20.73 -0.77 -7.44
N ASN A 866 -19.72 -1.11 -6.66
CA ASN A 866 -19.71 -0.89 -5.22
C ASN A 866 -19.32 0.56 -4.83
N ALA A 867 -18.42 1.20 -5.57
CA ALA A 867 -17.83 2.48 -5.20
C ALA A 867 -18.86 3.62 -5.00
N PRO A 868 -19.88 3.82 -5.85
CA PRO A 868 -20.88 4.89 -5.63
C PRO A 868 -21.69 4.69 -4.36
N ILE A 869 -22.08 3.45 -4.06
CA ILE A 869 -22.92 3.13 -2.90
C ILE A 869 -22.11 3.26 -1.61
N GLN A 870 -20.96 2.59 -1.53
CA GLN A 870 -20.08 2.69 -0.35
C GLN A 870 -19.52 4.09 -0.15
N GLY A 871 -19.14 4.75 -1.25
CA GLY A 871 -18.59 6.10 -1.17
C GLY A 871 -19.65 7.12 -0.71
N SER A 872 -20.88 6.99 -1.19
CA SER A 872 -21.99 7.83 -0.71
C SER A 872 -22.29 7.58 0.77
N ALA A 873 -22.23 6.33 1.24
CA ALA A 873 -22.37 6.02 2.66
C ALA A 873 -21.25 6.66 3.51
N ALA A 874 -20.01 6.62 3.00
CA ALA A 874 -18.87 7.27 3.64
C ALA A 874 -19.02 8.81 3.68
N ASP A 875 -19.48 9.43 2.60
CA ASP A 875 -19.73 10.87 2.55
C ASP A 875 -20.85 11.28 3.53
N ILE A 876 -21.94 10.50 3.58
CA ILE A 876 -23.04 10.72 4.53
C ILE A 876 -22.53 10.64 5.97
N MET A 877 -21.74 9.63 6.32
CA MET A 877 -21.15 9.47 7.65
C MET A 877 -20.25 10.66 8.00
N LYS A 878 -19.40 11.13 7.08
CA LYS A 878 -18.54 12.29 7.27
C LYS A 878 -19.34 13.57 7.55
N ILE A 879 -20.39 13.78 6.78
CA ILE A 879 -21.30 14.93 6.99
C ILE A 879 -22.03 14.81 8.33
N ALA A 880 -22.50 13.62 8.68
CA ALA A 880 -23.11 13.35 9.99
C ALA A 880 -22.15 13.66 11.15
N MET A 881 -20.88 13.28 11.03
CA MET A 881 -19.85 13.59 12.03
C MET A 881 -19.66 15.10 12.21
N ILE A 882 -19.55 15.83 11.10
CA ILE A 882 -19.40 17.30 11.14
C ILE A 882 -20.62 17.93 11.83
N ARG A 883 -21.83 17.57 11.39
CA ARG A 883 -23.08 18.13 11.93
C ARG A 883 -23.29 17.78 13.41
N ALA A 884 -22.95 16.56 13.81
CA ALA A 884 -23.06 16.13 15.20
C ALA A 884 -22.07 16.88 16.10
N ASP A 885 -20.82 17.03 15.65
CA ASP A 885 -19.80 17.78 16.38
C ASP A 885 -20.16 19.25 16.51
N ASP A 886 -20.58 19.90 15.42
CA ASP A 886 -21.03 21.30 15.43
C ASP A 886 -22.24 21.48 16.32
N ALA A 887 -23.24 20.59 16.26
CA ALA A 887 -24.46 20.68 17.09
C ALA A 887 -24.15 20.53 18.59
N LEU A 888 -23.23 19.66 18.98
CA LEU A 888 -22.78 19.52 20.38
C LEU A 888 -22.08 20.79 20.86
N HIS A 889 -21.19 21.37 20.06
CA HIS A 889 -20.48 22.59 20.37
C HIS A 889 -21.40 23.82 20.45
N GLU A 890 -22.31 24.00 19.46
CA GLU A 890 -23.29 25.10 19.44
C GLU A 890 -24.24 25.03 20.63
N ALA A 891 -24.59 23.82 21.06
CA ALA A 891 -25.42 23.61 22.25
C ALA A 891 -24.67 23.86 23.56
N GLY A 892 -23.36 24.08 23.53
CA GLY A 892 -22.51 24.30 24.70
C GLY A 892 -22.42 23.07 25.60
N LEU A 893 -22.51 21.85 25.02
CA LEU A 893 -22.43 20.58 25.72
C LEU A 893 -20.98 20.17 25.95
N ALA A 894 -20.73 19.48 27.08
CA ALA A 894 -19.44 18.92 27.41
C ALA A 894 -19.23 17.52 26.78
N SER A 895 -20.30 16.91 26.31
CA SER A 895 -20.28 15.62 25.62
C SER A 895 -19.53 15.69 24.26
N ARG A 896 -18.84 14.62 23.86
CA ARG A 896 -17.97 14.63 22.68
C ARG A 896 -17.94 13.30 21.94
N ILE A 897 -17.74 13.34 20.64
CA ILE A 897 -17.53 12.16 19.81
C ILE A 897 -16.13 11.60 20.10
N ILE A 898 -16.02 10.30 20.32
CA ILE A 898 -14.74 9.64 20.62
C ILE A 898 -14.35 8.56 19.61
N LEU A 899 -15.32 7.87 18.98
CA LEU A 899 -15.05 6.81 18.00
C LEU A 899 -16.03 6.88 16.81
N GLN A 900 -15.52 6.50 15.66
CA GLN A 900 -16.29 6.16 14.47
C GLN A 900 -15.87 4.74 14.02
N ILE A 901 -16.81 3.79 14.02
CA ILE A 901 -16.58 2.40 13.69
C ILE A 901 -17.63 1.94 12.68
N HIS A 902 -17.24 1.70 11.44
CA HIS A 902 -18.16 1.37 10.33
C HIS A 902 -19.23 2.44 10.11
N ASP A 903 -20.47 2.15 10.43
CA ASP A 903 -21.63 3.06 10.29
C ASP A 903 -22.09 3.59 11.67
N GLU A 904 -21.27 3.44 12.72
CA GLU A 904 -21.55 3.76 14.13
C GLU A 904 -20.71 4.95 14.61
N LEU A 905 -21.33 5.88 15.35
CA LEU A 905 -20.68 6.93 16.16
C LEU A 905 -20.81 6.58 17.64
N VAL A 906 -19.70 6.73 18.38
CA VAL A 906 -19.67 6.58 19.84
C VAL A 906 -19.34 7.93 20.48
N VAL A 907 -20.16 8.34 21.44
CA VAL A 907 -20.06 9.64 22.13
C VAL A 907 -19.92 9.42 23.63
N GLU A 908 -18.96 10.10 24.26
CA GLU A 908 -18.91 10.24 25.73
C GLU A 908 -19.94 11.28 26.16
N VAL A 909 -20.83 10.90 27.08
CA VAL A 909 -21.95 11.73 27.52
C VAL A 909 -21.69 12.27 28.92
N ALA A 910 -21.69 13.59 29.05
CA ALA A 910 -21.51 14.26 30.33
C ALA A 910 -22.77 14.15 31.19
N PRO A 911 -22.63 14.29 32.53
CA PRO A 911 -23.76 14.14 33.45
C PRO A 911 -24.93 15.08 33.13
N GLY A 912 -26.11 14.50 32.97
CA GLY A 912 -27.34 15.23 32.69
C GLY A 912 -27.54 15.67 31.24
N GLU A 913 -26.69 15.33 30.32
CA GLU A 913 -26.78 15.70 28.90
C GLU A 913 -27.40 14.61 28.01
N ALA A 914 -27.63 13.41 28.52
CA ALA A 914 -27.98 12.20 27.77
C ALA A 914 -29.14 12.39 26.78
N GLU A 915 -30.29 12.93 27.21
CA GLU A 915 -31.43 13.11 26.30
C GLU A 915 -31.13 14.13 25.19
N ARG A 916 -30.42 15.23 25.52
CA ARG A 916 -30.10 16.27 24.55
C ARG A 916 -29.07 15.83 23.54
N VAL A 917 -28.01 15.15 24.00
CA VAL A 917 -26.97 14.58 23.13
C VAL A 917 -27.57 13.56 22.17
N THR A 918 -28.41 12.64 22.68
CA THR A 918 -29.08 11.64 21.85
C THR A 918 -29.92 12.29 20.76
N ALA A 919 -30.69 13.30 21.10
CA ALA A 919 -31.54 14.00 20.13
C ALA A 919 -30.71 14.71 19.05
N LEU A 920 -29.62 15.42 19.43
CA LEU A 920 -28.77 16.16 18.50
C LEU A 920 -28.00 15.25 17.58
N VAL A 921 -27.36 14.19 18.11
CA VAL A 921 -26.59 13.24 17.31
C VAL A 921 -27.51 12.47 16.36
N LYS A 922 -28.66 12.01 16.84
CA LYS A 922 -29.64 11.33 15.99
C LYS A 922 -30.15 12.24 14.88
N ASP A 923 -30.50 13.46 15.16
CA ASP A 923 -30.96 14.44 14.16
C ASP A 923 -29.88 14.75 13.13
N ALA A 924 -28.64 14.97 13.57
CA ALA A 924 -27.49 15.20 12.69
C ALA A 924 -27.24 14.04 11.72
N MET A 925 -27.40 12.80 12.18
CA MET A 925 -27.23 11.61 11.36
C MET A 925 -28.43 11.39 10.42
N GLU A 926 -29.68 11.46 10.91
CA GLU A 926 -30.89 11.23 10.11
C GLU A 926 -31.07 12.28 9.00
N HIS A 927 -30.58 13.50 9.21
CA HIS A 927 -30.69 14.60 8.26
C HIS A 927 -29.35 14.98 7.60
N ALA A 928 -28.38 14.08 7.61
CA ALA A 928 -27.08 14.31 6.95
C ALA A 928 -27.20 14.52 5.43
N VAL A 929 -28.22 13.96 4.81
CA VAL A 929 -28.51 14.06 3.38
C VAL A 929 -30.03 14.11 3.15
N ASP A 930 -30.46 14.78 2.08
CA ASP A 930 -31.83 14.76 1.62
C ASP A 930 -32.01 13.66 0.55
N MET A 931 -32.79 12.62 0.89
CA MET A 931 -33.02 11.46 0.04
C MET A 931 -34.50 11.08 0.02
N ALA A 932 -34.93 10.43 -1.04
CA ALA A 932 -36.28 9.88 -1.15
C ALA A 932 -36.56 8.79 -0.08
N VAL A 933 -35.51 8.13 0.39
CA VAL A 933 -35.57 7.13 1.46
C VAL A 933 -35.02 7.76 2.73
N PRO A 934 -35.81 7.86 3.81
CA PRO A 934 -35.33 8.44 5.07
C PRO A 934 -34.22 7.59 5.65
N LEU A 935 -33.19 8.24 6.17
CA LEU A 935 -32.16 7.57 6.99
C LEU A 935 -32.80 7.22 8.35
N ASP A 936 -32.42 6.08 8.90
CA ASP A 936 -32.90 5.59 10.18
C ASP A 936 -31.70 5.25 11.08
N VAL A 937 -31.66 5.82 12.27
CA VAL A 937 -30.56 5.74 13.21
C VAL A 937 -31.05 5.10 14.51
N SER A 938 -30.43 3.98 14.83
CA SER A 938 -30.61 3.33 16.12
C SER A 938 -29.68 3.99 17.14
N THR A 939 -30.23 4.28 18.34
CA THR A 939 -29.44 4.91 19.41
C THR A 939 -29.59 4.17 20.72
N GLY A 940 -28.50 3.97 21.48
CA GLY A 940 -28.55 3.39 22.82
C GLY A 940 -27.52 4.01 23.74
N ILE A 941 -27.81 4.03 25.03
CA ILE A 941 -26.97 4.56 26.09
C ILE A 941 -26.63 3.45 27.07
N GLY A 942 -25.36 3.37 27.45
CA GLY A 942 -24.87 2.37 28.40
C GLY A 942 -23.70 2.85 29.23
N SER A 943 -23.41 2.12 30.31
CA SER A 943 -22.23 2.33 31.15
C SER A 943 -20.93 1.81 30.50
N ASP A 944 -21.05 1.12 29.41
CA ASP A 944 -19.95 0.68 28.54
C ASP A 944 -20.44 0.59 27.09
N TRP A 945 -19.52 0.45 26.14
CA TRP A 945 -19.86 0.43 24.72
C TRP A 945 -20.75 -0.75 24.32
N GLN A 946 -20.61 -1.92 24.97
CA GLN A 946 -21.48 -3.05 24.67
C GLN A 946 -22.92 -2.77 25.10
N LEU A 947 -23.13 -2.20 26.28
CA LEU A 947 -24.47 -1.85 26.78
C LEU A 947 -25.10 -0.69 26.03
N ALA A 948 -24.29 0.16 25.42
CA ALA A 948 -24.75 1.22 24.53
C ALA A 948 -25.10 0.71 23.13
N ALA A 949 -24.49 -0.39 22.67
CA ALA A 949 -24.76 -0.98 21.35
C ALA A 949 -26.13 -1.69 21.28
N HIS A 950 -26.70 -1.80 20.07
CA HIS A 950 -28.05 -2.33 19.78
C HIS A 950 -28.04 -3.77 19.37
#